data_90cdc90f94bd41f39a01214b81c953c0
#
_entry.id   90cdc90f94bd41f39a01214b81c953c0
#
_cell.length_a   1.000
_cell.length_b   1.000
_cell.length_c   1.000
_cell.angle_alpha   90.00
_cell.angle_beta   90.00
_cell.angle_gamma   90.00
#
_symmetry.space_group_name_H-M   'P 1'
#
loop_
_entity.id
_entity.type
_entity.pdbx_description
1 polymer ?
#
loop_
_entity_poly.entity_id
_entity_poly.type
_entity_poly.pdbx_seq_one_letter_code
_entity_poly.pdbx_strand_id
1 'polypeptide(L)'
;MNSRRNLIKSLGAGALIAGISTVAKGEVSIKGAADLTVKNVATVADLILQKKASVGDIYRTLGYYSENDGGGAHYILRDQRVDSPGNHLLGNGLVAELFVHEALNYKMFGTKSDGNFDDGIAIKATHEYANMYSLPVINRHGEYWIKESNDINIQTSVEWGASVFYIDEQHNTPKAFKFNIVSKAPIKNHQLSESDKRNILAKLIPGVTEIAELNQFRGNLIYVEDKNDRVGYRAGAKFDGQSWAKQELFFIEDHGKVVGDIAYTFKDFSSFEIIPVEDSYLTVTGGCFVLSGNSSGKGYTKNGIAIRRSRTIVSKQIVRLADGAVDNAPNARTGFYNFHKVYEVRLEDIKLIPYEQDREGTERDVPAGTYGISGDRILNGTFRNVTAEGGKVHWGVFGTNMNKNFTIDLCRLNRVDVHFHCWNLRILNTHIGHRGISVTGGGNLTVRDCTVEGRNIINFRQDFGSKWDGDIRVNNILFKPTYPSSVALLELTPSNFNYHYPIVLGKTIIVENVIIDTSSVNKNAEIHLIHFPKFAKMDHDERVIFPSYIEFRNVMCRGHVSGVKGFHLVKPQGFFTDKVGSFDGSLFDANVQVKIDHVDLLDGGSLNNTSNPYHFSMLSNNDQQADAHSLFIDFNLSQAKELQIAVDAVPLQLTLRNSLLSKIDLGAEAKLHGALFLDRCQLAPQVNKAEQVKFDVQSSLGTVFNNCTIHAPRVAAQAEPELFKQYTFLEINKKLLGTHMNTKIANSYLQYLNSKGIKLTSEYSSRLLLGHGIS
;
A
#
# COMPACT_ATOMS: atom_id res chain seq x y z
N MET A 1 18.04 -22.36 34.52
CA MET A 1 17.68 -20.96 34.85
C MET A 1 18.59 -20.28 35.90
N ASN A 2 19.72 -20.82 36.23
CA ASN A 2 20.60 -20.27 37.30
C ASN A 2 21.96 -19.73 36.82
N SER A 3 22.22 -19.65 35.52
CA SER A 3 23.51 -19.19 34.98
C SER A 3 23.58 -17.70 34.61
N ARG A 4 22.43 -17.02 34.47
CA ARG A 4 22.38 -15.59 34.12
C ARG A 4 22.42 -14.60 35.29
N ARG A 5 22.20 -15.07 36.52
CA ARG A 5 22.25 -14.22 37.73
C ARG A 5 23.63 -13.99 38.32
N ASN A 6 24.60 -14.82 37.95
CA ASN A 6 25.98 -14.71 38.52
C ASN A 6 26.90 -13.85 37.64
N LEU A 7 26.51 -13.54 36.39
CA LEU A 7 27.32 -12.68 35.51
C LEU A 7 27.14 -11.18 35.80
N ILE A 8 26.01 -10.81 36.41
CA ILE A 8 25.69 -9.40 36.69
C ILE A 8 26.34 -8.90 38.01
N LYS A 9 26.77 -9.80 38.90
CA LYS A 9 27.38 -9.40 40.17
C LYS A 9 28.91 -9.19 40.10
N SER A 10 29.59 -9.64 39.05
CA SER A 10 31.03 -9.47 38.88
C SER A 10 31.46 -8.28 38.02
N LEU A 11 30.50 -7.58 37.37
CA LEU A 11 30.78 -6.40 36.53
C LEU A 11 30.55 -5.05 37.22
N GLY A 12 30.08 -5.07 38.46
CA GLY A 12 29.67 -3.83 39.16
C GLY A 12 30.81 -3.07 39.87
N ALA A 13 32.02 -3.62 39.98
CA ALA A 13 33.08 -2.97 40.75
C ALA A 13 34.35 -2.64 39.96
N GLY A 14 34.45 -3.09 38.71
CA GLY A 14 35.69 -2.94 37.91
C GLY A 14 35.58 -1.95 36.72
N ALA A 15 34.40 -1.47 36.39
CA ALA A 15 34.20 -0.69 35.17
C ALA A 15 34.40 0.83 35.30
N LEU A 16 34.68 1.33 36.49
CA LEU A 16 34.84 2.77 36.76
C LEU A 16 36.21 3.36 36.33
N ILE A 17 37.16 2.55 35.89
CA ILE A 17 38.53 3.03 35.59
C ILE A 17 38.90 2.86 34.10
N ALA A 18 38.20 2.06 33.32
CA ALA A 18 38.61 1.76 31.95
C ALA A 18 37.96 2.66 30.85
N GLY A 19 37.02 3.53 31.21
CA GLY A 19 36.28 4.38 30.23
C GLY A 19 36.92 5.74 29.87
N ILE A 20 38.07 6.07 30.47
CA ILE A 20 38.69 7.42 30.32
C ILE A 20 39.71 7.50 29.17
N SER A 21 39.99 6.40 28.46
CA SER A 21 41.18 6.37 27.58
C SER A 21 41.00 6.67 26.10
N THR A 22 39.84 7.16 25.61
CA THR A 22 39.65 7.39 24.17
C THR A 22 39.10 8.74 23.73
N VAL A 23 39.02 9.74 24.58
CA VAL A 23 38.68 11.10 24.13
C VAL A 23 39.73 12.10 24.61
N ALA A 24 40.40 12.68 23.64
CA ALA A 24 41.38 13.76 23.68
C ALA A 24 42.82 13.34 23.98
N LYS A 25 43.66 13.48 22.96
CA LYS A 25 45.13 13.67 23.15
C LYS A 25 45.39 15.00 23.86
N GLY A 26 45.23 14.94 25.17
CA GLY A 26 45.70 15.93 26.08
C GLY A 26 46.02 15.15 27.36
N GLU A 27 47.31 15.01 27.68
CA GLU A 27 47.77 14.37 28.93
C GLU A 27 47.16 15.13 30.11
N VAL A 28 46.04 14.61 30.65
CA VAL A 28 45.58 15.01 31.98
C VAL A 28 46.27 14.04 32.97
N SER A 29 47.37 14.48 33.54
CA SER A 29 47.98 13.85 34.70
C SER A 29 46.99 13.97 35.88
N ILE A 30 46.24 12.89 36.15
CA ILE A 30 45.43 12.77 37.35
C ILE A 30 46.40 12.42 38.51
N LYS A 31 46.79 13.40 39.25
CA LYS A 31 47.43 13.19 40.54
C LYS A 31 46.44 12.47 41.46
N GLY A 32 46.79 11.24 41.85
CA GLY A 32 46.25 10.45 42.96
C GLY A 32 44.74 10.29 43.06
N ALA A 33 44.22 9.09 42.77
CA ALA A 33 42.79 8.74 42.89
C ALA A 33 42.23 8.77 44.34
N ALA A 34 42.87 9.45 45.26
CA ALA A 34 42.58 9.33 46.71
C ALA A 34 41.59 10.42 47.27
N ASP A 35 41.29 11.52 46.54
CA ASP A 35 40.49 12.60 47.14
C ASP A 35 39.57 13.35 46.13
N LEU A 36 38.87 12.60 45.27
CA LEU A 36 37.82 13.22 44.47
C LEU A 36 36.54 13.41 45.33
N THR A 37 36.48 14.50 46.09
CA THR A 37 35.25 14.87 46.80
C THR A 37 34.27 15.57 45.91
N VAL A 38 33.06 15.01 45.76
CA VAL A 38 31.96 15.66 45.07
C VAL A 38 31.31 16.71 45.99
N LYS A 39 31.35 17.96 45.58
CA LYS A 39 30.74 19.10 46.30
C LYS A 39 29.25 19.22 45.90
N ASN A 40 28.33 19.15 46.85
CA ASN A 40 26.90 19.33 46.58
C ASN A 40 26.53 20.82 46.63
N VAL A 41 25.65 21.24 45.68
CA VAL A 41 24.97 22.54 45.66
C VAL A 41 23.49 22.32 45.37
N ALA A 42 22.62 23.19 45.85
CA ALA A 42 21.20 22.99 45.70
C ALA A 42 20.75 23.04 44.23
N THR A 43 21.18 24.04 43.49
CA THR A 43 20.74 24.33 42.13
C THR A 43 21.87 24.66 41.15
N VAL A 44 21.55 24.74 39.85
CA VAL A 44 22.50 25.30 38.84
C VAL A 44 22.82 26.78 39.11
N ALA A 45 21.85 27.54 39.59
CA ALA A 45 22.10 28.95 39.94
C ALA A 45 23.11 29.04 41.10
N ASP A 46 23.03 28.20 42.11
CA ASP A 46 23.99 28.15 43.19
C ASP A 46 25.38 27.67 42.71
N LEU A 47 25.43 26.76 41.73
CA LEU A 47 26.69 26.34 41.11
C LEU A 47 27.37 27.54 40.41
N ILE A 48 26.64 28.32 39.65
CA ILE A 48 27.17 29.50 38.93
C ILE A 48 27.75 30.54 39.89
N LEU A 49 27.21 30.68 41.08
CA LEU A 49 27.64 31.61 42.08
C LEU A 49 28.93 31.20 42.87
N GLN A 50 29.48 29.98 42.60
CA GLN A 50 30.66 29.47 43.32
C GLN A 50 31.93 30.28 42.95
N LYS A 51 32.39 31.15 43.86
CA LYS A 51 33.58 32.01 43.66
C LYS A 51 34.89 31.31 44.06
N LYS A 52 34.85 30.34 45.00
CA LYS A 52 36.05 29.63 45.55
C LYS A 52 36.32 28.31 44.88
N ALA A 53 35.72 28.05 43.74
CA ALA A 53 35.86 26.84 42.99
C ALA A 53 37.16 26.81 42.19
N SER A 54 37.78 25.62 42.04
CA SER A 54 39.06 25.41 41.36
C SER A 54 38.89 24.46 40.16
N VAL A 55 39.81 24.55 39.21
CA VAL A 55 39.86 23.63 38.06
C VAL A 55 40.00 22.19 38.57
N GLY A 56 39.18 21.28 38.01
CA GLY A 56 39.09 19.84 38.39
C GLY A 56 38.14 19.56 39.55
N ASP A 57 37.58 20.56 40.21
CA ASP A 57 36.53 20.32 41.21
C ASP A 57 35.31 19.69 40.55
N ILE A 58 34.69 18.74 41.25
CA ILE A 58 33.43 18.10 40.81
C ILE A 58 32.30 18.59 41.68
N TYR A 59 31.28 19.15 41.03
CA TYR A 59 30.05 19.58 41.68
C TYR A 59 28.89 18.73 41.27
N ARG A 60 27.98 18.47 42.22
CA ARG A 60 26.69 17.88 41.97
C ARG A 60 25.59 18.87 42.37
N THR A 61 24.74 19.26 41.42
CA THR A 61 23.51 19.93 41.73
C THR A 61 22.44 18.96 42.19
N LEU A 62 21.63 19.31 43.20
CA LEU A 62 20.56 18.49 43.70
C LEU A 62 19.29 18.66 42.87
N GLY A 63 19.23 19.69 42.05
CA GLY A 63 18.22 19.99 41.03
C GLY A 63 18.69 21.06 40.09
N TYR A 64 17.88 21.42 39.08
CA TYR A 64 18.16 22.55 38.19
C TYR A 64 17.69 23.87 38.79
N TYR A 65 16.37 23.96 39.13
CA TYR A 65 15.78 25.18 39.76
C TYR A 65 15.59 25.03 41.27
N SER A 66 15.33 23.82 41.73
CA SER A 66 15.16 23.50 43.15
C SER A 66 15.63 22.06 43.44
N GLU A 67 15.99 21.81 44.69
CA GLU A 67 16.38 20.46 45.13
C GLU A 67 15.27 19.44 44.79
N ASN A 68 15.66 18.28 44.26
CA ASN A 68 14.80 17.16 43.92
C ASN A 68 13.78 17.42 42.79
N ASP A 69 13.97 18.44 41.96
CA ASP A 69 13.14 18.68 40.76
C ASP A 69 13.40 17.68 39.64
N GLY A 70 14.42 16.82 39.77
CA GLY A 70 14.82 15.82 38.78
C GLY A 70 15.88 16.31 37.77
N GLY A 71 16.29 17.59 37.84
CA GLY A 71 17.32 18.20 37.00
C GLY A 71 18.72 18.18 37.59
N GLY A 72 18.94 17.45 38.70
CA GLY A 72 20.29 17.32 39.32
C GLY A 72 21.26 16.62 38.39
N ALA A 73 22.49 17.18 38.32
CA ALA A 73 23.55 16.68 37.44
C ALA A 73 24.94 16.89 38.04
N HIS A 74 25.95 16.23 37.47
CA HIS A 74 27.33 16.42 37.83
C HIS A 74 28.03 17.35 36.86
N TYR A 75 28.96 18.14 37.38
CA TYR A 75 29.75 19.10 36.63
C TYR A 75 31.20 19.02 37.03
N ILE A 76 32.11 19.09 36.04
CA ILE A 76 33.54 19.22 36.25
C ILE A 76 33.97 20.61 35.87
N LEU A 77 34.74 21.30 36.74
CA LEU A 77 35.19 22.63 36.46
C LEU A 77 36.42 22.63 35.56
N ARG A 78 36.40 23.48 34.52
CA ARG A 78 37.44 23.68 33.53
C ARG A 78 37.86 25.14 33.45
N ASP A 79 39.07 25.37 33.05
CA ASP A 79 39.58 26.70 32.71
C ASP A 79 39.38 27.09 31.25
N GLN A 80 39.10 26.12 30.40
CA GLN A 80 38.80 26.31 28.98
C GLN A 80 37.31 26.22 28.70
N ARG A 81 36.83 27.15 27.91
CA ARG A 81 35.42 27.13 27.43
C ARG A 81 35.24 26.10 26.31
N VAL A 82 34.56 25.02 26.59
CA VAL A 82 33.97 24.15 25.57
C VAL A 82 32.56 24.72 25.30
N ASP A 83 32.28 25.07 24.09
CA ASP A 83 30.94 25.55 23.71
C ASP A 83 30.00 24.34 23.61
N SER A 84 29.28 24.08 24.70
CA SER A 84 28.33 22.99 24.83
C SER A 84 27.08 23.48 25.55
N PRO A 85 25.87 23.06 25.12
CA PRO A 85 24.61 23.55 25.68
C PRO A 85 24.42 23.28 27.18
N GLY A 86 25.08 22.26 27.73
CA GLY A 86 24.99 21.89 29.14
C GLY A 86 26.02 22.59 30.05
N ASN A 87 26.86 23.49 29.51
CA ASN A 87 27.93 24.14 30.26
C ASN A 87 27.51 25.49 30.83
N HIS A 88 27.97 25.78 32.02
CA HIS A 88 27.67 27.06 32.71
C HIS A 88 28.94 27.81 33.07
N LEU A 89 28.97 29.11 32.76
CA LEU A 89 30.06 29.98 33.15
C LEU A 89 29.88 30.41 34.62
N LEU A 90 30.89 30.21 35.46
CA LEU A 90 30.89 30.59 36.88
C LEU A 90 31.32 32.03 37.03
N GLY A 91 30.97 32.66 38.17
CA GLY A 91 31.32 34.02 38.50
C GLY A 91 32.82 34.26 38.67
N ASN A 92 33.65 33.21 38.76
CA ASN A 92 35.14 33.29 38.82
C ASN A 92 35.80 33.03 37.44
N GLY A 93 35.04 32.87 36.37
CA GLY A 93 35.54 32.69 35.01
C GLY A 93 35.79 31.21 34.64
N LEU A 94 35.62 30.27 35.54
CA LEU A 94 35.65 28.83 35.21
C LEU A 94 34.37 28.41 34.52
N VAL A 95 34.44 27.30 33.80
CA VAL A 95 33.29 26.65 33.16
C VAL A 95 32.93 25.37 33.89
N ALA A 96 31.70 25.26 34.36
CA ALA A 96 31.13 24.01 34.82
C ALA A 96 30.66 23.19 33.60
N GLU A 97 31.45 22.21 33.24
CA GLU A 97 31.17 21.26 32.14
C GLU A 97 30.26 20.18 32.65
N LEU A 98 29.10 20.03 32.01
CA LEU A 98 28.14 18.96 32.32
C LEU A 98 28.80 17.59 32.10
N PHE A 99 28.69 16.70 33.07
CA PHE A 99 29.26 15.39 33.04
C PHE A 99 28.21 14.30 33.26
N VAL A 100 27.87 13.60 32.19
CA VAL A 100 26.84 12.55 32.18
C VAL A 100 27.41 11.32 31.49
N HIS A 101 27.21 10.11 32.09
CA HIS A 101 27.70 8.85 31.55
C HIS A 101 26.63 7.98 30.90
N GLU A 102 25.40 7.96 31.42
CA GLU A 102 24.44 6.95 31.05
C GLU A 102 23.34 7.51 30.13
N ALA A 103 22.63 8.53 30.57
CA ALA A 103 21.52 9.12 29.87
C ALA A 103 21.22 10.53 30.32
N LEU A 104 20.62 11.31 29.43
CA LEU A 104 20.15 12.67 29.70
C LEU A 104 18.65 12.67 29.93
N ASN A 105 18.21 13.65 30.72
CA ASN A 105 16.79 14.01 30.77
C ASN A 105 16.64 15.53 30.54
N TYR A 106 15.45 15.97 30.19
CA TYR A 106 15.18 17.38 29.83
C TYR A 106 15.36 18.33 31.02
N LYS A 107 15.11 17.87 32.23
CA LYS A 107 15.23 18.71 33.43
C LYS A 107 16.68 19.08 33.75
N MET A 108 17.67 18.28 33.32
CA MET A 108 19.09 18.63 33.42
C MET A 108 19.44 19.91 32.63
N PHE A 109 18.59 20.28 31.66
CA PHE A 109 18.77 21.47 30.80
C PHE A 109 17.77 22.59 31.12
N GLY A 110 16.98 22.45 32.18
CA GLY A 110 16.13 23.50 32.69
C GLY A 110 14.72 23.55 32.10
N THR A 111 14.16 22.36 31.71
CA THR A 111 12.72 22.30 31.47
C THR A 111 11.94 22.38 32.80
N LYS A 112 10.82 23.10 32.79
CA LYS A 112 9.90 23.12 33.91
C LYS A 112 8.94 21.95 33.89
N SER A 113 8.62 21.45 32.72
CA SER A 113 7.72 20.31 32.50
C SER A 113 6.36 20.44 33.17
N ASP A 114 5.78 21.65 33.14
CA ASP A 114 4.49 22.02 33.74
C ASP A 114 3.38 22.26 32.69
N GLY A 115 3.71 22.09 31.40
CA GLY A 115 2.79 22.30 30.28
C GLY A 115 2.50 23.75 29.94
N ASN A 116 3.07 24.74 30.68
CA ASN A 116 2.81 26.15 30.49
C ASN A 116 4.04 26.97 30.11
N PHE A 117 5.20 26.56 30.55
CA PHE A 117 6.46 27.16 30.20
C PHE A 117 6.96 26.64 28.85
N ASP A 118 7.50 27.52 27.98
CA ASP A 118 8.10 27.03 26.72
C ASP A 118 9.41 26.26 26.97
N ASP A 119 9.30 24.96 27.04
CA ASP A 119 10.42 24.06 27.27
C ASP A 119 11.22 23.74 26.00
N GLY A 120 10.80 24.26 24.83
CA GLY A 120 11.37 23.89 23.52
C GLY A 120 12.87 24.16 23.41
N ILE A 121 13.36 25.26 24.00
CA ILE A 121 14.81 25.64 23.98
C ILE A 121 15.62 24.61 24.77
N ALA A 122 15.17 24.24 25.98
CA ALA A 122 15.86 23.29 26.85
C ALA A 122 15.83 21.85 26.25
N ILE A 123 14.72 21.46 25.64
CA ILE A 123 14.61 20.18 24.91
C ILE A 123 15.62 20.16 23.74
N LYS A 124 15.72 21.25 22.97
CA LYS A 124 16.68 21.36 21.87
C LYS A 124 18.12 21.27 22.37
N ALA A 125 18.47 21.97 23.43
CA ALA A 125 19.78 21.92 24.07
C ALA A 125 20.12 20.51 24.55
N THR A 126 19.15 19.78 25.12
CA THR A 126 19.35 18.39 25.55
C THR A 126 19.73 17.50 24.37
N HIS A 127 19.01 17.59 23.24
CA HIS A 127 19.31 16.78 22.06
C HIS A 127 20.62 17.20 21.39
N GLU A 128 20.98 18.46 21.38
CA GLU A 128 22.28 18.94 20.89
C GLU A 128 23.42 18.32 21.70
N TYR A 129 23.31 18.33 23.03
CA TYR A 129 24.29 17.66 23.92
C TYR A 129 24.30 16.15 23.71
N ALA A 130 23.12 15.51 23.66
CA ALA A 130 22.97 14.08 23.40
C ALA A 130 23.68 13.65 22.10
N ASN A 131 23.49 14.42 21.03
CA ASN A 131 24.09 14.17 19.72
C ASN A 131 25.63 14.32 19.77
N MET A 132 26.13 15.36 20.45
CA MET A 132 27.56 15.64 20.61
C MET A 132 28.29 14.51 21.33
N TYR A 133 27.72 14.00 22.40
CA TYR A 133 28.35 12.99 23.25
C TYR A 133 27.83 11.56 23.01
N SER A 134 26.95 11.36 22.04
CA SER A 134 26.35 10.07 21.70
C SER A 134 25.59 9.40 22.86
N LEU A 135 24.93 10.18 23.70
CA LEU A 135 24.18 9.73 24.86
C LEU A 135 22.68 9.56 24.53
N PRO A 136 22.00 8.55 25.07
CA PRO A 136 20.56 8.45 24.95
C PRO A 136 19.85 9.51 25.80
N VAL A 137 18.64 9.87 25.38
CA VAL A 137 17.73 10.70 26.17
C VAL A 137 16.65 9.82 26.80
N ILE A 138 16.57 9.80 28.12
CA ILE A 138 15.54 9.08 28.88
C ILE A 138 14.73 10.09 29.67
N ASN A 139 13.50 10.34 29.20
CA ASN A 139 12.61 11.36 29.74
C ASN A 139 11.16 10.83 29.83
N ARG A 140 10.91 9.98 30.82
CA ARG A 140 9.70 9.13 30.86
C ARG A 140 8.44 9.84 31.32
N HIS A 141 8.54 11.01 31.94
CA HIS A 141 7.41 11.75 32.51
C HIS A 141 7.60 13.26 32.34
N GLY A 142 6.52 14.00 32.37
CA GLY A 142 6.47 15.45 32.33
C GLY A 142 5.53 15.97 31.24
N GLU A 143 5.09 17.20 31.40
CA GLU A 143 4.25 17.91 30.45
C GLU A 143 5.05 19.09 29.87
N TYR A 144 5.31 19.07 28.58
CA TYR A 144 6.22 20.00 27.91
C TYR A 144 5.46 20.81 26.87
N TRP A 145 5.52 22.12 26.95
CA TRP A 145 5.01 22.99 25.89
C TRP A 145 6.15 23.36 24.93
N ILE A 146 5.96 23.09 23.64
CA ILE A 146 6.90 23.47 22.59
C ILE A 146 6.25 24.54 21.73
N LYS A 147 6.60 25.79 21.97
CA LYS A 147 6.03 26.96 21.31
C LYS A 147 6.79 27.31 20.03
N GLU A 148 7.99 27.83 20.17
CA GLU A 148 8.74 28.45 19.05
C GLU A 148 9.84 27.54 18.49
N SER A 149 10.34 26.60 19.29
CA SER A 149 11.44 25.74 18.87
C SER A 149 11.00 24.76 17.78
N ASN A 150 11.82 24.68 16.74
CA ASN A 150 11.67 23.75 15.62
C ASN A 150 13.03 23.13 15.28
N ASP A 151 13.02 22.12 14.42
CA ASP A 151 14.22 21.45 13.90
C ASP A 151 15.12 20.90 15.01
N ILE A 152 14.51 20.27 16.02
CA ILE A 152 15.21 19.60 17.10
C ILE A 152 15.79 18.30 16.54
N ASN A 153 17.09 18.24 16.31
CA ASN A 153 17.77 17.10 15.71
C ASN A 153 18.02 15.97 16.71
N ILE A 154 17.57 14.78 16.37
CA ILE A 154 17.73 13.56 17.14
C ILE A 154 18.68 12.61 16.40
N GLN A 155 19.83 12.29 16.98
CA GLN A 155 20.83 11.35 16.45
C GLN A 155 21.13 10.20 17.41
N THR A 156 20.47 10.18 18.56
CA THR A 156 20.60 9.15 19.60
C THR A 156 19.23 8.62 20.00
N SER A 157 19.20 7.43 20.60
CA SER A 157 17.92 6.84 21.02
C SER A 157 17.24 7.66 22.12
N VAL A 158 15.90 7.67 22.06
CA VAL A 158 15.06 8.47 22.94
C VAL A 158 13.97 7.60 23.56
N GLU A 159 13.79 7.70 24.86
CA GLU A 159 12.67 7.11 25.59
C GLU A 159 11.86 8.23 26.24
N TRP A 160 10.69 8.53 25.66
CA TRP A 160 9.77 9.54 26.19
C TRP A 160 8.74 8.98 27.18
N GLY A 161 8.56 7.64 27.23
CA GLY A 161 7.61 7.02 28.14
C GLY A 161 6.22 7.63 28.06
N ALA A 162 5.72 8.14 29.20
CA ALA A 162 4.42 8.80 29.32
C ALA A 162 4.51 10.34 29.23
N SER A 163 5.60 10.92 28.77
CA SER A 163 5.72 12.37 28.58
C SER A 163 4.70 12.92 27.60
N VAL A 164 4.14 14.10 27.91
CA VAL A 164 3.17 14.79 27.06
C VAL A 164 3.83 16.03 26.46
N PHE A 165 3.68 16.20 25.16
CA PHE A 165 4.22 17.35 24.42
C PHE A 165 3.06 18.14 23.82
N TYR A 166 2.82 19.35 24.34
CA TYR A 166 1.90 20.32 23.74
C TYR A 166 2.62 21.08 22.65
N ILE A 167 2.14 20.94 21.41
CA ILE A 167 2.71 21.62 20.25
C ILE A 167 1.83 22.78 19.87
N ASP A 168 2.39 23.98 19.98
CA ASP A 168 1.73 25.21 19.56
C ASP A 168 1.88 25.40 18.05
N GLU A 169 0.80 25.18 17.33
CA GLU A 169 0.79 25.29 15.87
C GLU A 169 0.68 26.73 15.36
N GLN A 170 0.23 27.67 16.19
CA GLN A 170 0.16 29.08 15.81
C GLN A 170 1.55 29.69 15.57
N HIS A 171 2.53 29.29 16.39
CA HIS A 171 3.90 29.78 16.30
C HIS A 171 4.80 28.89 15.43
N ASN A 172 4.28 27.79 14.92
CA ASN A 172 5.06 26.92 14.05
C ASN A 172 5.19 27.53 12.64
N THR A 173 6.39 27.52 12.10
CA THR A 173 6.57 27.86 10.69
C THR A 173 5.97 26.72 9.84
N PRO A 174 5.21 27.02 8.76
CA PRO A 174 4.56 25.98 7.96
C PRO A 174 5.51 24.93 7.37
N LYS A 175 6.81 25.23 7.30
CA LYS A 175 7.82 24.39 6.63
C LYS A 175 8.77 23.64 7.58
N ALA A 176 8.67 23.84 8.89
CA ALA A 176 9.56 23.21 9.87
C ALA A 176 8.85 22.10 10.67
N PHE A 177 9.54 20.99 10.89
CA PHE A 177 9.12 19.96 11.84
C PHE A 177 9.60 20.32 13.26
N LYS A 178 8.92 19.79 14.28
CA LYS A 178 9.38 19.96 15.67
C LYS A 178 10.64 19.13 15.91
N PHE A 179 10.66 17.87 15.46
CA PHE A 179 11.78 16.96 15.62
C PHE A 179 12.26 16.42 14.27
N ASN A 180 13.57 16.31 14.11
CA ASN A 180 14.20 15.70 12.94
C ASN A 180 15.10 14.55 13.39
N ILE A 181 14.73 13.31 13.05
CA ILE A 181 15.60 12.15 13.26
C ILE A 181 16.55 12.06 12.08
N VAL A 182 17.82 12.32 12.30
CA VAL A 182 18.83 12.49 11.25
C VAL A 182 20.06 11.63 11.47
N SER A 183 20.72 11.27 10.38
CA SER A 183 22.03 10.57 10.41
C SER A 183 23.13 11.49 10.94
N LYS A 184 24.17 10.89 11.53
CA LYS A 184 25.37 11.65 11.95
C LYS A 184 26.19 12.12 10.77
N ALA A 185 26.28 11.28 9.73
CA ALA A 185 26.98 11.63 8.50
C ALA A 185 26.04 12.29 7.47
N PRO A 186 26.47 13.26 6.70
CA PRO A 186 25.67 13.91 5.67
C PRO A 186 25.54 13.03 4.43
N ILE A 187 24.47 13.26 3.67
CA ILE A 187 24.30 12.72 2.31
C ILE A 187 25.39 13.33 1.41
N LYS A 188 26.02 12.48 0.59
CA LYS A 188 27.06 12.90 -0.35
C LYS A 188 26.55 12.75 -1.78
N ASN A 189 26.63 13.84 -2.57
CA ASN A 189 26.49 13.74 -4.02
C ASN A 189 27.85 13.33 -4.60
N HIS A 190 27.90 12.13 -5.20
CA HIS A 190 29.14 11.52 -5.65
C HIS A 190 29.29 11.65 -7.17
N GLN A 191 30.46 12.04 -7.60
CA GLN A 191 30.81 12.08 -9.02
C GLN A 191 31.53 10.76 -9.38
N LEU A 192 30.90 9.95 -10.19
CA LEU A 192 31.49 8.72 -10.71
C LEU A 192 32.44 9.05 -11.89
N SER A 193 33.44 8.19 -12.08
CA SER A 193 34.21 8.22 -13.34
C SER A 193 33.30 7.85 -14.52
N GLU A 194 33.63 8.33 -15.73
CA GLU A 194 32.85 7.99 -16.91
C GLU A 194 32.82 6.50 -17.22
N SER A 195 33.86 5.75 -16.83
CA SER A 195 33.90 4.30 -16.95
C SER A 195 32.93 3.62 -15.95
N ASP A 196 32.97 4.03 -14.68
CA ASP A 196 32.08 3.45 -13.65
C ASP A 196 30.63 3.78 -13.97
N LYS A 197 30.35 5.03 -14.34
CA LYS A 197 29.02 5.43 -14.76
C LYS A 197 28.46 4.56 -15.90
N ARG A 198 29.25 4.32 -16.95
CA ARG A 198 28.84 3.44 -18.06
C ARG A 198 28.60 2.02 -17.64
N ASN A 199 29.47 1.46 -16.80
CA ASN A 199 29.36 0.08 -16.31
C ASN A 199 28.13 -0.11 -15.41
N ILE A 200 27.84 0.86 -14.54
CA ILE A 200 26.66 0.86 -13.69
C ILE A 200 25.39 0.98 -14.55
N LEU A 201 25.34 1.94 -15.50
CA LEU A 201 24.18 2.14 -16.38
C LEU A 201 23.83 0.89 -17.19
N ALA A 202 24.83 0.16 -17.69
CA ALA A 202 24.63 -1.09 -18.44
C ALA A 202 23.89 -2.16 -17.61
N LYS A 203 23.96 -2.07 -16.28
CA LYS A 203 23.35 -3.01 -15.34
C LYS A 203 22.17 -2.42 -14.55
N LEU A 204 21.89 -1.12 -14.69
CA LEU A 204 20.79 -0.46 -14.00
C LEU A 204 19.48 -0.68 -14.79
N ILE A 205 19.05 -1.94 -14.81
CA ILE A 205 17.89 -2.45 -15.55
C ILE A 205 17.06 -3.41 -14.67
N PRO A 206 15.75 -3.53 -14.87
CA PRO A 206 14.90 -4.46 -14.12
C PRO A 206 15.43 -5.90 -14.16
N GLY A 207 15.37 -6.58 -13.01
CA GLY A 207 15.82 -7.97 -12.85
C GLY A 207 17.30 -8.15 -12.49
N VAL A 208 18.11 -7.10 -12.53
CA VAL A 208 19.50 -7.16 -12.05
C VAL A 208 19.53 -7.05 -10.53
N THR A 209 20.19 -8.00 -9.88
CA THR A 209 20.28 -8.11 -8.42
C THR A 209 21.69 -7.85 -7.88
N GLU A 210 22.68 -7.71 -8.76
CA GLU A 210 24.08 -7.47 -8.40
C GLU A 210 24.76 -6.57 -9.42
N ILE A 211 25.42 -5.52 -8.93
CA ILE A 211 26.22 -4.58 -9.71
C ILE A 211 27.57 -4.46 -8.98
N ALA A 212 28.57 -5.21 -9.44
CA ALA A 212 29.87 -5.34 -8.75
C ALA A 212 30.57 -3.99 -8.55
N GLU A 213 30.40 -3.06 -9.47
CA GLU A 213 30.94 -1.69 -9.42
C GLU A 213 30.40 -0.89 -8.22
N LEU A 214 29.22 -1.27 -7.69
CA LEU A 214 28.63 -0.64 -6.53
C LEU A 214 29.19 -1.15 -5.20
N ASN A 215 30.02 -2.21 -5.18
CA ASN A 215 30.59 -2.76 -3.95
C ASN A 215 31.40 -1.72 -3.14
N GLN A 216 32.00 -0.74 -3.82
CA GLN A 216 32.69 0.38 -3.16
C GLN A 216 31.77 1.24 -2.28
N PHE A 217 30.46 1.17 -2.50
CA PHE A 217 29.41 1.88 -1.73
C PHE A 217 28.65 0.96 -0.78
N ARG A 218 29.20 -0.22 -0.49
CA ARG A 218 28.59 -1.17 0.44
C ARG A 218 28.19 -0.51 1.75
N GLY A 219 27.05 -0.92 2.30
CA GLY A 219 26.51 -0.40 3.55
C GLY A 219 25.82 0.96 3.42
N ASN A 220 25.63 1.47 2.21
CA ASN A 220 24.93 2.72 1.98
C ASN A 220 23.66 2.52 1.15
N LEU A 221 22.72 3.42 1.34
CA LEU A 221 21.56 3.58 0.50
C LEU A 221 21.95 4.50 -0.68
N ILE A 222 21.66 4.06 -1.89
CA ILE A 222 21.97 4.80 -3.11
C ILE A 222 20.68 5.36 -3.69
N TYR A 223 20.71 6.63 -4.05
CA TYR A 223 19.65 7.30 -4.79
C TYR A 223 20.19 7.84 -6.10
N VAL A 224 19.56 7.42 -7.20
CA VAL A 224 19.90 7.84 -8.56
C VAL A 224 18.74 8.61 -9.16
N GLU A 225 19.03 9.70 -9.86
CA GLU A 225 18.03 10.52 -10.54
C GLU A 225 18.49 10.94 -11.93
N ASP A 226 17.62 10.75 -12.93
CA ASP A 226 17.78 11.35 -14.25
C ASP A 226 16.75 12.47 -14.43
N LYS A 227 17.20 13.73 -14.35
CA LYS A 227 16.34 14.90 -14.52
C LYS A 227 15.82 15.09 -15.94
N ASN A 228 16.50 14.50 -16.92
CA ASN A 228 16.16 14.62 -18.34
C ASN A 228 15.15 13.56 -18.79
N ASP A 229 15.06 12.44 -18.08
CA ASP A 229 14.08 11.40 -18.32
C ASP A 229 12.93 11.53 -17.30
N ARG A 230 11.69 11.61 -17.78
CA ARG A 230 10.52 11.92 -16.96
C ARG A 230 9.58 10.72 -16.88
N VAL A 231 9.03 10.50 -15.69
CA VAL A 231 8.06 9.45 -15.39
C VAL A 231 6.90 10.01 -14.57
N GLY A 232 5.85 9.22 -14.39
CA GLY A 232 4.74 9.62 -13.55
C GLY A 232 3.97 10.82 -14.05
N TYR A 233 3.80 10.93 -15.36
CA TYR A 233 2.93 11.95 -15.95
C TYR A 233 1.52 11.80 -15.39
N ARG A 234 0.93 12.91 -14.97
CA ARG A 234 -0.33 12.92 -14.25
C ARG A 234 -1.44 13.51 -15.12
N ALA A 235 -2.51 12.74 -15.31
CA ALA A 235 -3.71 13.22 -15.98
C ALA A 235 -4.52 14.17 -15.11
N GLY A 236 -5.24 15.08 -15.74
CA GLY A 236 -6.18 16.00 -15.11
C GLY A 236 -5.77 17.46 -15.23
N ALA A 237 -6.73 18.35 -15.51
CA ALA A 237 -6.51 19.75 -15.87
C ALA A 237 -5.67 20.57 -14.88
N LYS A 238 -5.68 20.22 -13.57
CA LYS A 238 -4.86 20.88 -12.55
C LYS A 238 -3.40 20.40 -12.53
N PHE A 239 -3.11 19.26 -13.17
CA PHE A 239 -1.85 18.55 -13.05
C PHE A 239 -1.23 18.26 -14.41
N ASP A 240 -1.84 18.79 -15.47
CA ASP A 240 -1.38 18.57 -16.83
C ASP A 240 0.10 18.96 -16.97
N GLY A 241 0.90 18.04 -17.49
CA GLY A 241 2.35 18.18 -17.58
C GLY A 241 3.13 17.93 -16.26
N GLN A 242 2.46 17.72 -15.12
CA GLN A 242 3.15 17.30 -13.91
C GLN A 242 3.77 15.92 -14.10
N SER A 243 5.05 15.80 -13.79
CA SER A 243 5.81 14.55 -13.89
C SER A 243 6.99 14.59 -12.94
N TRP A 244 7.63 13.44 -12.72
CA TRP A 244 8.83 13.32 -11.91
C TRP A 244 10.04 12.99 -12.78
N ALA A 245 11.22 13.38 -12.33
CA ALA A 245 12.46 12.81 -12.83
C ALA A 245 12.44 11.30 -12.59
N LYS A 246 13.00 10.51 -13.52
CA LYS A 246 13.20 9.07 -13.32
C LYS A 246 14.17 8.88 -12.16
N GLN A 247 13.80 8.03 -11.19
CA GLN A 247 14.52 7.88 -9.92
C GLN A 247 14.61 6.40 -9.55
N GLU A 248 15.68 6.06 -8.84
CA GLU A 248 15.86 4.74 -8.26
C GLU A 248 16.45 4.83 -6.85
N LEU A 249 16.07 3.90 -5.99
CA LEU A 249 16.53 3.81 -4.62
C LEU A 249 16.83 2.35 -4.28
N PHE A 250 18.04 2.05 -3.84
CA PHE A 250 18.45 0.70 -3.46
C PHE A 250 19.59 0.73 -2.44
N PHE A 251 19.67 -0.29 -1.60
CA PHE A 251 20.76 -0.46 -0.63
C PHE A 251 21.78 -1.46 -1.16
N ILE A 252 23.07 -1.24 -0.86
CA ILE A 252 24.17 -2.09 -1.33
C ILE A 252 24.68 -2.98 -0.21
N GLU A 253 24.56 -4.29 -0.42
CA GLU A 253 25.22 -5.34 0.39
C GLU A 253 26.58 -5.73 -0.19
N ASP A 254 27.18 -6.77 0.41
CA ASP A 254 28.46 -7.33 -0.04
C ASP A 254 28.41 -7.71 -1.52
N HIS A 255 29.56 -7.57 -2.18
CA HIS A 255 29.75 -7.87 -3.61
C HIS A 255 28.93 -7.01 -4.58
N GLY A 256 28.36 -5.90 -4.12
CA GLY A 256 27.51 -5.03 -4.95
C GLY A 256 26.09 -5.58 -5.14
N LYS A 257 25.65 -6.47 -4.28
CA LYS A 257 24.29 -6.97 -4.28
C LYS A 257 23.31 -5.85 -3.96
N VAL A 258 22.27 -5.74 -4.77
CA VAL A 258 21.25 -4.68 -4.72
C VAL A 258 20.06 -5.16 -3.90
N VAL A 259 19.74 -4.46 -2.83
CA VAL A 259 18.51 -4.63 -2.06
C VAL A 259 17.51 -3.58 -2.51
N GLY A 260 16.35 -4.02 -2.94
CA GLY A 260 15.35 -3.21 -3.63
C GLY A 260 15.45 -3.40 -5.13
N ASP A 261 14.39 -3.93 -5.74
CA ASP A 261 14.36 -4.21 -7.18
C ASP A 261 14.58 -2.93 -7.98
N ILE A 262 15.28 -3.04 -9.10
CA ILE A 262 15.36 -1.95 -10.06
C ILE A 262 14.06 -1.91 -10.86
N ALA A 263 13.32 -0.81 -10.75
CA ALA A 263 12.01 -0.65 -11.38
C ALA A 263 12.09 -0.16 -12.83
N TYR A 264 13.16 0.54 -13.21
CA TYR A 264 13.31 1.18 -14.51
C TYR A 264 14.67 0.92 -15.14
N THR A 265 14.69 0.86 -16.47
CA THR A 265 15.93 0.96 -17.23
C THR A 265 16.37 2.42 -17.27
N PHE A 266 17.62 2.68 -16.89
CA PHE A 266 18.23 4.00 -17.00
C PHE A 266 19.13 4.08 -18.24
N LYS A 267 18.98 5.16 -18.99
CA LYS A 267 19.88 5.51 -20.10
C LYS A 267 21.00 6.44 -19.66
N ASP A 268 20.70 7.25 -18.66
CA ASP A 268 21.64 8.17 -18.02
C ASP A 268 21.14 8.49 -16.60
N PHE A 269 21.97 9.16 -15.80
CA PHE A 269 21.55 9.81 -14.56
C PHE A 269 22.34 11.10 -14.33
N SER A 270 21.65 12.10 -13.81
CA SER A 270 22.20 13.44 -13.54
C SER A 270 22.71 13.60 -12.12
N SER A 271 22.31 12.70 -11.21
CA SER A 271 22.80 12.69 -9.84
C SER A 271 22.92 11.27 -9.29
N PHE A 272 23.93 11.08 -8.43
CA PHE A 272 24.19 9.85 -7.70
C PHE A 272 24.49 10.21 -6.25
N GLU A 273 23.53 9.92 -5.36
CA GLU A 273 23.66 10.26 -3.93
C GLU A 273 23.98 9.01 -3.12
N ILE A 274 24.97 9.15 -2.23
CA ILE A 274 25.32 8.17 -1.21
C ILE A 274 24.72 8.63 0.10
N ILE A 275 23.78 7.86 0.61
CA ILE A 275 23.05 8.13 1.84
C ILE A 275 23.57 7.17 2.91
N PRO A 276 24.18 7.65 3.99
CA PRO A 276 24.76 6.79 5.00
C PRO A 276 23.69 6.00 5.73
N VAL A 277 23.99 4.72 6.02
CA VAL A 277 23.16 3.84 6.83
C VAL A 277 24.01 3.36 8.01
N GLU A 278 23.64 3.76 9.21
CA GLU A 278 24.31 3.31 10.43
C GLU A 278 24.01 1.83 10.71
N ASP A 279 24.96 1.11 11.31
CA ASP A 279 24.81 -0.32 11.58
C ASP A 279 23.74 -0.63 12.63
N SER A 280 23.54 0.27 13.57
CA SER A 280 22.58 0.10 14.66
C SER A 280 21.26 0.83 14.41
N TYR A 281 20.18 0.25 14.91
CA TYR A 281 18.89 0.95 14.95
C TYR A 281 18.91 2.06 16.00
N LEU A 282 18.34 3.22 15.62
CA LEU A 282 17.95 4.27 16.54
C LEU A 282 16.47 4.08 16.91
N THR A 283 16.16 4.15 18.20
CA THR A 283 14.80 4.00 18.70
C THR A 283 14.28 5.30 19.30
N VAL A 284 13.07 5.71 18.92
CA VAL A 284 12.34 6.80 19.54
C VAL A 284 11.02 6.23 20.03
N THR A 285 10.90 6.06 21.33
CA THR A 285 9.76 5.33 21.92
C THR A 285 9.00 6.15 22.96
N GLY A 286 7.68 6.01 22.97
CA GLY A 286 6.80 6.72 23.89
C GLY A 286 6.48 8.15 23.45
N GLY A 287 5.75 8.86 24.29
CA GLY A 287 5.31 10.25 24.09
C GLY A 287 3.86 10.38 23.61
N CYS A 288 3.18 11.36 24.16
CA CYS A 288 1.87 11.81 23.72
C CYS A 288 2.00 13.24 23.17
N PHE A 289 1.67 13.43 21.91
CA PHE A 289 1.75 14.73 21.22
C PHE A 289 0.35 15.32 21.10
N VAL A 290 0.15 16.47 21.68
CA VAL A 290 -1.12 17.21 21.70
C VAL A 290 -0.98 18.46 20.85
N LEU A 291 -1.68 18.48 19.70
CA LEU A 291 -1.64 19.58 18.74
C LEU A 291 -2.69 20.61 19.09
N SER A 292 -2.37 21.89 19.02
CA SER A 292 -3.29 22.96 19.36
C SER A 292 -4.41 23.19 18.33
N GLY A 293 -4.25 22.74 17.08
CA GLY A 293 -5.26 22.89 16.03
C GLY A 293 -5.43 24.30 15.47
N ASN A 294 -4.58 25.25 15.84
CA ASN A 294 -4.72 26.68 15.52
C ASN A 294 -3.71 27.20 14.48
N SER A 295 -3.20 26.33 13.63
CA SER A 295 -2.23 26.73 12.59
C SER A 295 -2.82 27.78 11.63
N SER A 296 -2.14 28.90 11.50
CA SER A 296 -2.50 30.00 10.59
C SER A 296 -1.69 30.03 9.30
N GLY A 297 -0.77 29.08 9.12
CA GLY A 297 0.16 29.08 7.99
C GLY A 297 -0.51 28.79 6.65
N LYS A 298 0.02 29.38 5.57
CA LYS A 298 -0.37 29.06 4.19
C LYS A 298 0.43 27.86 3.67
N GLY A 299 -0.24 26.92 3.00
CA GLY A 299 0.36 25.71 2.44
C GLY A 299 0.39 24.54 3.42
N TYR A 300 1.15 23.49 3.08
CA TYR A 300 1.24 22.30 3.92
C TYR A 300 1.94 22.59 5.26
N THR A 301 1.23 22.40 6.35
CA THR A 301 1.76 22.59 7.70
C THR A 301 2.56 21.34 8.12
N LYS A 302 3.73 21.58 8.72
CA LYS A 302 4.59 20.55 9.32
C LYS A 302 4.68 20.83 10.81
N ASN A 303 4.40 19.84 11.65
CA ASN A 303 4.32 20.05 13.10
C ASN A 303 4.77 18.82 13.92
N GLY A 304 5.24 17.79 13.28
CA GLY A 304 5.58 16.52 13.92
C GLY A 304 7.05 16.12 13.79
N ILE A 305 7.26 14.89 13.39
CA ILE A 305 8.57 14.23 13.36
C ILE A 305 8.97 13.92 11.92
N ALA A 306 10.09 14.47 11.49
CA ALA A 306 10.74 14.10 10.23
C ALA A 306 11.72 12.94 10.46
N ILE A 307 11.61 11.89 9.68
CA ILE A 307 12.49 10.72 9.72
C ILE A 307 13.39 10.77 8.47
N ARG A 308 14.67 11.03 8.68
CA ARG A 308 15.71 11.22 7.67
C ARG A 308 16.92 10.32 7.91
N ARG A 309 16.79 9.39 8.86
CA ARG A 309 17.81 8.40 9.21
C ARG A 309 17.27 7.01 8.93
N SER A 310 18.03 6.23 8.19
CA SER A 310 17.81 4.79 8.01
C SER A 310 17.91 4.04 9.35
N ARG A 311 17.40 2.81 9.40
CA ARG A 311 17.37 1.98 10.60
C ARG A 311 16.84 2.72 11.82
N THR A 312 15.63 3.27 11.67
CA THR A 312 14.93 4.01 12.72
C THR A 312 13.62 3.31 13.08
N ILE A 313 13.37 3.16 14.37
CA ILE A 313 12.13 2.64 14.92
C ILE A 313 11.48 3.74 15.74
N VAL A 314 10.28 4.16 15.34
CA VAL A 314 9.42 5.06 16.12
C VAL A 314 8.25 4.23 16.66
N SER A 315 8.05 4.26 17.98
CA SER A 315 7.07 3.36 18.57
C SER A 315 6.36 3.90 19.80
N LYS A 316 5.18 3.31 20.11
CA LYS A 316 4.40 3.56 21.33
C LYS A 316 4.05 5.03 21.52
N GLN A 317 3.62 5.71 20.44
CA GLN A 317 3.28 7.13 20.47
C GLN A 317 1.79 7.36 20.25
N ILE A 318 1.29 8.45 20.83
CA ILE A 318 -0.08 8.93 20.65
C ILE A 318 0.00 10.34 20.09
N VAL A 319 -0.76 10.62 19.04
CA VAL A 319 -0.93 11.96 18.47
C VAL A 319 -2.40 12.32 18.50
N ARG A 320 -2.76 13.47 19.08
CA ARG A 320 -4.14 13.94 19.19
C ARG A 320 -4.23 15.47 19.15
N LEU A 321 -5.43 15.97 18.96
CA LEU A 321 -5.74 17.40 19.22
C LEU A 321 -5.88 17.67 20.71
N ALA A 322 -5.67 18.91 21.12
CA ALA A 322 -6.00 19.40 22.43
C ALA A 322 -7.52 19.29 22.67
N ASP A 323 -7.92 19.05 23.90
CA ASP A 323 -9.33 18.93 24.26
C ASP A 323 -10.08 20.23 23.97
N GLY A 324 -11.19 20.14 23.24
CA GLY A 324 -11.97 21.29 22.81
C GLY A 324 -11.37 22.10 21.66
N ALA A 325 -10.22 21.70 21.11
CA ALA A 325 -9.66 22.32 19.93
C ALA A 325 -10.53 22.01 18.71
N VAL A 326 -10.84 23.07 17.96
CA VAL A 326 -11.48 22.96 16.65
C VAL A 326 -10.40 23.19 15.63
N ASP A 327 -10.14 22.22 14.75
CA ASP A 327 -9.21 22.40 13.67
C ASP A 327 -9.83 23.27 12.58
N ASN A 328 -9.48 24.55 12.60
CA ASN A 328 -9.90 25.53 11.60
C ASN A 328 -8.82 25.76 10.53
N ALA A 329 -7.78 24.93 10.48
CA ALA A 329 -6.70 25.12 9.51
C ALA A 329 -7.25 25.05 8.08
N PRO A 330 -7.15 26.14 7.30
CA PRO A 330 -7.68 26.17 5.93
C PRO A 330 -6.82 25.38 4.95
N ASN A 331 -5.66 24.90 5.39
CA ASN A 331 -4.66 24.28 4.55
C ASN A 331 -4.41 22.81 4.94
N ALA A 332 -4.07 22.01 3.94
CA ALA A 332 -3.69 20.63 4.13
C ALA A 332 -2.45 20.48 5.03
N ARG A 333 -2.35 19.36 5.75
CA ARG A 333 -1.21 19.01 6.59
C ARG A 333 -0.37 17.92 5.93
N THR A 334 0.97 18.04 6.08
CA THR A 334 1.91 17.07 5.47
C THR A 334 1.91 15.72 6.18
N GLY A 335 1.37 15.63 7.39
CA GLY A 335 1.42 14.48 8.26
C GLY A 335 2.34 14.69 9.45
N PHE A 336 1.96 14.10 10.58
CA PHE A 336 2.76 14.19 11.79
C PHE A 336 4.09 13.46 11.65
N TYR A 337 4.06 12.26 11.04
CA TYR A 337 5.27 11.51 10.67
C TYR A 337 5.56 11.70 9.20
N ASN A 338 6.81 12.08 8.88
CA ASN A 338 7.23 12.31 7.51
C ASN A 338 8.58 11.65 7.23
N PHE A 339 8.57 10.70 6.30
CA PHE A 339 9.75 9.94 5.88
C PHE A 339 10.35 10.49 4.59
N HIS A 340 11.66 10.46 4.44
CA HIS A 340 12.33 10.85 3.20
C HIS A 340 13.70 10.21 3.03
N LYS A 341 13.90 9.49 1.92
CA LYS A 341 15.16 8.82 1.55
C LYS A 341 15.74 7.97 2.68
N VAL A 342 15.00 6.94 3.08
CA VAL A 342 15.35 6.09 4.23
C VAL A 342 15.23 4.61 3.92
N TYR A 343 15.98 3.80 4.63
CA TYR A 343 16.05 2.36 4.54
C TYR A 343 15.78 1.71 5.92
N GLU A 344 15.02 0.60 5.93
CA GLU A 344 14.70 -0.16 7.14
C GLU A 344 14.10 0.70 8.27
N VAL A 345 13.01 1.39 7.97
CA VAL A 345 12.29 2.19 8.96
C VAL A 345 11.01 1.50 9.43
N ARG A 346 10.70 1.67 10.71
CA ARG A 346 9.51 1.09 11.33
C ARG A 346 8.73 2.11 12.11
N LEU A 347 7.40 2.07 11.95
CA LEU A 347 6.45 2.80 12.76
C LEU A 347 5.55 1.76 13.45
N GLU A 348 5.65 1.65 14.78
CA GLU A 348 5.07 0.54 15.52
C GLU A 348 4.25 1.05 16.73
N ASP A 349 3.08 0.43 16.98
CA ASP A 349 2.25 0.75 18.15
C ASP A 349 1.90 2.25 18.23
N ILE A 350 1.42 2.83 17.14
CA ILE A 350 1.07 4.24 17.03
C ILE A 350 -0.44 4.41 17.07
N LYS A 351 -0.90 5.33 17.91
CA LYS A 351 -2.28 5.80 17.88
C LYS A 351 -2.30 7.24 17.35
N LEU A 352 -2.66 7.37 16.10
CA LEU A 352 -2.84 8.65 15.45
C LEU A 352 -4.34 8.97 15.45
N ILE A 353 -4.77 9.75 16.39
CA ILE A 353 -6.15 10.25 16.42
C ILE A 353 -6.22 11.34 15.34
N PRO A 354 -7.25 11.31 14.47
CA PRO A 354 -7.43 12.37 13.50
C PRO A 354 -7.45 13.72 14.20
N TYR A 355 -6.52 14.57 13.88
CA TYR A 355 -6.48 15.93 14.39
C TYR A 355 -7.27 16.89 13.50
N GLU A 356 -7.93 16.35 12.51
CA GLU A 356 -8.91 17.03 11.69
C GLU A 356 -10.26 16.38 11.96
N GLN A 357 -11.17 17.17 12.50
CA GLN A 357 -12.53 16.69 12.71
C GLN A 357 -13.31 16.74 11.41
N ASP A 358 -14.17 15.73 11.20
CA ASP A 358 -15.20 15.81 10.20
C ASP A 358 -16.09 17.01 10.56
N ARG A 359 -16.10 18.04 9.75
CA ARG A 359 -17.00 19.17 9.94
C ARG A 359 -18.39 18.76 9.51
N GLU A 360 -19.33 18.97 10.41
CA GLU A 360 -20.72 18.59 10.21
C GLU A 360 -21.29 19.22 8.93
N GLY A 361 -21.78 18.40 8.00
CA GLY A 361 -22.63 18.82 6.90
C GLY A 361 -22.01 18.91 5.52
N THR A 362 -20.70 18.65 5.31
CA THR A 362 -20.10 18.68 3.97
C THR A 362 -19.05 17.58 3.76
N GLU A 363 -19.00 16.99 2.57
CA GLU A 363 -17.92 16.09 2.15
C GLU A 363 -16.55 16.80 1.96
N ARG A 364 -16.47 18.08 2.29
CA ARG A 364 -15.30 18.93 1.97
C ARG A 364 -14.56 19.44 3.19
N ASP A 365 -14.78 18.87 4.34
CA ASP A 365 -14.36 19.44 5.60
C ASP A 365 -12.87 19.33 5.89
N VAL A 366 -12.23 18.32 5.33
CA VAL A 366 -10.78 18.17 5.44
C VAL A 366 -10.13 18.64 4.15
N PRO A 367 -9.17 19.58 4.19
CA PRO A 367 -8.47 20.02 2.99
C PRO A 367 -7.87 18.86 2.22
N ALA A 368 -8.15 18.79 0.92
CA ALA A 368 -7.62 17.72 0.07
C ALA A 368 -6.09 17.68 0.14
N GLY A 369 -5.53 16.49 0.29
CA GLY A 369 -4.10 16.29 0.42
C GLY A 369 -3.57 16.28 1.85
N THR A 370 -4.43 16.35 2.86
CA THR A 370 -4.05 16.18 4.26
C THR A 370 -3.76 14.72 4.59
N TYR A 371 -2.62 14.46 5.21
CA TYR A 371 -2.20 13.14 5.64
C TYR A 371 -1.72 13.13 7.09
N GLY A 372 -2.06 12.12 7.85
CA GLY A 372 -1.51 11.89 9.20
C GLY A 372 -0.09 11.37 9.16
N ILE A 373 0.22 10.57 8.14
CA ILE A 373 1.55 10.04 7.85
C ILE A 373 1.85 10.31 6.38
N SER A 374 3.03 10.81 6.09
CA SER A 374 3.48 11.05 4.72
C SER A 374 4.92 10.58 4.53
N GLY A 375 5.29 10.35 3.28
CA GLY A 375 6.67 9.97 2.99
C GLY A 375 6.96 9.82 1.52
N ASP A 376 8.24 9.76 1.22
CA ASP A 376 8.73 9.44 -0.10
C ASP A 376 10.09 8.75 -0.04
N ARG A 377 10.40 7.94 -1.01
CA ARG A 377 11.68 7.25 -1.16
C ARG A 377 12.04 6.43 0.08
N ILE A 378 11.15 5.49 0.39
CA ILE A 378 11.30 4.56 1.51
C ILE A 378 11.60 3.18 0.95
N LEU A 379 12.70 2.57 1.37
CA LEU A 379 13.05 1.19 1.08
C LEU A 379 12.93 0.34 2.34
N ASN A 380 12.27 -0.81 2.27
CA ASN A 380 12.01 -1.71 3.40
C ASN A 380 11.33 -1.01 4.59
N GLY A 381 10.27 -0.26 4.31
CA GLY A 381 9.45 0.39 5.34
C GLY A 381 8.40 -0.55 5.92
N THR A 382 8.14 -0.45 7.22
CA THR A 382 7.09 -1.23 7.88
C THR A 382 6.26 -0.35 8.81
N PHE A 383 4.94 -0.39 8.62
CA PHE A 383 3.98 0.09 9.61
C PHE A 383 3.31 -1.11 10.27
N ARG A 384 3.37 -1.18 11.59
CA ARG A 384 2.77 -2.26 12.34
C ARG A 384 1.98 -1.73 13.52
N ASN A 385 0.74 -2.22 13.68
CA ASN A 385 -0.15 -1.79 14.75
C ASN A 385 -0.30 -0.27 14.83
N VAL A 386 -0.54 0.35 13.66
CA VAL A 386 -0.82 1.78 13.53
C VAL A 386 -2.31 1.97 13.41
N THR A 387 -2.89 2.71 14.36
CA THR A 387 -4.31 3.08 14.34
C THR A 387 -4.43 4.54 13.96
N ALA A 388 -5.13 4.79 12.86
CA ALA A 388 -5.38 6.12 12.35
C ALA A 388 -6.75 6.11 11.64
N GLU A 389 -7.78 5.96 12.45
CA GLU A 389 -9.17 5.96 12.01
C GLU A 389 -9.71 7.39 12.06
N GLY A 390 -10.50 7.73 11.08
CA GLY A 390 -11.26 8.98 11.00
C GLY A 390 -12.66 8.72 10.51
N GLY A 391 -13.50 9.74 10.48
CA GLY A 391 -14.81 9.69 9.87
C GLY A 391 -14.74 9.50 8.36
N LYS A 392 -15.92 9.44 7.70
CA LYS A 392 -16.03 9.20 6.26
C LYS A 392 -15.29 10.24 5.41
N VAL A 393 -15.18 11.46 5.89
CA VAL A 393 -14.56 12.58 5.17
C VAL A 393 -13.09 12.77 5.50
N HIS A 394 -12.55 12.10 6.49
CA HIS A 394 -11.12 12.16 6.80
C HIS A 394 -10.29 11.77 5.57
N TRP A 395 -9.46 12.70 5.08
CA TRP A 395 -8.85 12.58 3.75
C TRP A 395 -7.85 11.45 3.65
N GLY A 396 -6.95 11.34 4.57
CA GLY A 396 -5.95 10.30 4.44
C GLY A 396 -5.02 10.16 5.62
N VAL A 397 -4.48 8.99 5.75
CA VAL A 397 -3.54 8.64 6.79
C VAL A 397 -2.15 8.51 6.24
N PHE A 398 -2.01 7.83 5.11
CA PHE A 398 -0.72 7.58 4.51
C PHE A 398 -0.72 8.01 3.04
N GLY A 399 0.07 9.04 2.74
CA GLY A 399 0.34 9.51 1.37
C GLY A 399 1.83 9.44 1.08
N THR A 400 2.19 8.80 -0.03
CA THR A 400 3.60 8.55 -0.34
C THR A 400 3.89 8.54 -1.82
N ASN A 401 5.17 8.81 -2.16
CA ASN A 401 5.73 8.63 -3.48
C ASN A 401 6.98 7.76 -3.38
N MET A 402 7.17 6.85 -4.31
CA MET A 402 8.36 6.03 -4.46
C MET A 402 8.75 5.28 -3.17
N ASN A 403 7.93 4.29 -2.87
CA ASN A 403 8.23 3.31 -1.83
C ASN A 403 8.59 1.98 -2.45
N LYS A 404 9.51 1.26 -1.82
CA LYS A 404 9.91 -0.08 -2.25
C LYS A 404 9.90 -1.05 -1.07
N ASN A 405 9.41 -2.27 -1.32
CA ASN A 405 9.32 -3.32 -0.30
C ASN A 405 8.61 -2.84 0.97
N PHE A 406 7.43 -2.23 0.80
CA PHE A 406 6.70 -1.61 1.90
C PHE A 406 5.68 -2.58 2.50
N THR A 407 5.61 -2.66 3.82
CA THR A 407 4.66 -3.52 4.53
C THR A 407 3.80 -2.71 5.49
N ILE A 408 2.49 -2.94 5.43
CA ILE A 408 1.48 -2.45 6.37
C ILE A 408 0.86 -3.69 7.02
N ASP A 409 0.99 -3.85 8.34
CA ASP A 409 0.56 -5.04 9.06
C ASP A 409 -0.16 -4.70 10.37
N LEU A 410 -1.25 -5.39 10.68
CA LEU A 410 -2.05 -5.22 11.90
C LEU A 410 -2.53 -3.76 12.12
N CYS A 411 -2.75 -3.01 11.06
CA CYS A 411 -3.12 -1.60 11.12
C CYS A 411 -4.63 -1.37 11.02
N ARG A 412 -5.07 -0.16 11.41
CA ARG A 412 -6.43 0.35 11.19
C ARG A 412 -6.30 1.74 10.58
N LEU A 413 -6.41 1.82 9.25
CA LEU A 413 -6.13 3.04 8.49
C LEU A 413 -7.37 3.46 7.71
N ASN A 414 -7.71 4.75 7.70
CA ASN A 414 -8.79 5.22 6.86
C ASN A 414 -8.46 5.15 5.36
N ARG A 415 -7.20 5.34 5.00
CA ARG A 415 -6.71 5.33 3.62
C ARG A 415 -5.26 4.87 3.52
N VAL A 416 -4.97 4.14 2.45
CA VAL A 416 -3.61 3.97 1.92
C VAL A 416 -3.56 4.63 0.55
N ASP A 417 -2.70 5.63 0.36
CA ASP A 417 -2.62 6.40 -0.88
C ASP A 417 -1.17 6.46 -1.38
N VAL A 418 -0.89 5.76 -2.45
CA VAL A 418 0.40 5.78 -3.14
C VAL A 418 0.26 6.56 -4.44
N HIS A 419 0.85 7.76 -4.51
CA HIS A 419 0.70 8.61 -5.67
C HIS A 419 1.45 8.07 -6.89
N PHE A 420 2.76 8.09 -6.86
CA PHE A 420 3.64 7.54 -7.88
C PHE A 420 5.01 7.29 -7.25
N HIS A 421 5.50 6.11 -7.21
CA HIS A 421 4.92 4.78 -7.32
C HIS A 421 5.33 3.96 -6.09
N CYS A 422 4.73 2.79 -5.90
CA CYS A 422 5.22 1.77 -4.98
C CYS A 422 5.69 0.54 -5.75
N TRP A 423 6.84 -0.01 -5.37
CA TRP A 423 7.35 -1.26 -5.91
C TRP A 423 7.41 -2.31 -4.81
N ASN A 424 6.63 -3.37 -4.94
CA ASN A 424 6.38 -4.37 -3.91
C ASN A 424 5.67 -3.79 -2.67
N LEU A 425 4.36 -3.91 -2.61
CA LEU A 425 3.53 -3.47 -1.50
C LEU A 425 2.80 -4.66 -0.87
N ARG A 426 2.85 -4.73 0.45
CA ARG A 426 2.13 -5.73 1.23
C ARG A 426 1.23 -5.06 2.26
N ILE A 427 -0.06 -5.37 2.23
CA ILE A 427 -1.06 -4.93 3.22
C ILE A 427 -1.66 -6.18 3.83
N LEU A 428 -1.39 -6.41 5.10
CA LEU A 428 -1.67 -7.66 5.80
C LEU A 428 -2.46 -7.39 7.09
N ASN A 429 -3.41 -8.26 7.44
CA ASN A 429 -4.11 -8.22 8.73
C ASN A 429 -4.65 -6.82 9.10
N THR A 430 -5.09 -6.05 8.11
CA THR A 430 -5.35 -4.62 8.26
C THR A 430 -6.80 -4.26 7.96
N HIS A 431 -7.35 -3.35 8.75
CA HIS A 431 -8.63 -2.71 8.47
C HIS A 431 -8.39 -1.42 7.69
N ILE A 432 -8.97 -1.33 6.52
CA ILE A 432 -8.95 -0.15 5.65
C ILE A 432 -10.35 0.45 5.61
N GLY A 433 -10.45 1.71 6.03
CA GLY A 433 -11.72 2.42 6.11
C GLY A 433 -12.20 2.98 4.77
N HIS A 434 -13.12 3.94 4.88
CA HIS A 434 -13.92 4.49 3.79
C HIS A 434 -13.12 4.98 2.56
N ARG A 435 -11.93 5.53 2.75
CA ARG A 435 -11.12 6.06 1.63
C ARG A 435 -10.36 4.99 0.85
N GLY A 436 -10.28 3.77 1.37
CA GLY A 436 -9.77 2.61 0.65
C GLY A 436 -8.27 2.62 0.34
N ILE A 437 -7.89 1.76 -0.58
CA ILE A 437 -6.53 1.61 -1.07
C ILE A 437 -6.44 2.23 -2.47
N SER A 438 -5.57 3.21 -2.65
CA SER A 438 -5.26 3.84 -3.94
C SER A 438 -3.77 3.70 -4.24
N VAL A 439 -3.42 3.01 -5.32
CA VAL A 439 -2.02 2.66 -5.60
C VAL A 439 -1.63 2.86 -7.07
N THR A 440 -0.35 3.09 -7.29
CA THR A 440 0.31 3.04 -8.59
C THR A 440 1.70 2.47 -8.39
N GLY A 441 2.14 1.58 -9.28
CA GLY A 441 3.47 1.01 -9.12
C GLY A 441 3.71 -0.25 -9.92
N GLY A 442 4.40 -1.20 -9.29
CA GLY A 442 4.76 -2.48 -9.88
C GLY A 442 5.33 -3.48 -8.87
N GLY A 443 5.91 -4.55 -9.39
CA GLY A 443 6.36 -5.67 -8.58
C GLY A 443 5.20 -6.46 -7.97
N ASN A 444 5.35 -6.97 -6.76
CA ASN A 444 4.33 -7.77 -6.10
C ASN A 444 3.42 -6.89 -5.23
N LEU A 445 2.12 -6.86 -5.54
CA LEU A 445 1.08 -6.29 -4.69
C LEU A 445 0.36 -7.42 -3.95
N THR A 446 0.36 -7.39 -2.64
CA THR A 446 -0.37 -8.36 -1.81
C THR A 446 -1.29 -7.64 -0.83
N VAL A 447 -2.58 -7.94 -0.90
CA VAL A 447 -3.57 -7.53 0.10
C VAL A 447 -4.19 -8.80 0.68
N ARG A 448 -3.95 -9.06 1.97
CA ARG A 448 -4.33 -10.33 2.57
C ARG A 448 -4.82 -10.18 4.01
N ASP A 449 -5.83 -10.99 4.37
CA ASP A 449 -6.41 -11.03 5.73
C ASP A 449 -6.92 -9.65 6.17
N CYS A 450 -7.62 -8.92 5.27
CA CYS A 450 -8.03 -7.55 5.48
C CYS A 450 -9.55 -7.36 5.47
N THR A 451 -10.00 -6.33 6.17
CA THR A 451 -11.33 -5.74 5.98
C THR A 451 -11.18 -4.44 5.22
N VAL A 452 -11.96 -4.23 4.16
CA VAL A 452 -11.90 -3.02 3.33
C VAL A 452 -13.30 -2.41 3.22
N GLU A 453 -13.44 -1.13 3.55
CA GLU A 453 -14.70 -0.38 3.53
C GLU A 453 -14.78 0.65 2.39
N GLY A 454 -13.75 0.76 1.57
CA GLY A 454 -13.70 1.66 0.42
C GLY A 454 -14.72 1.31 -0.66
N ARG A 455 -14.77 2.13 -1.71
CA ARG A 455 -15.56 1.84 -2.92
C ARG A 455 -15.04 0.59 -3.65
N ASN A 456 -13.74 0.38 -3.59
CA ASN A 456 -13.03 -0.73 -4.21
C ASN A 456 -12.12 -1.39 -3.18
N ILE A 457 -11.78 -2.66 -3.35
CA ILE A 457 -10.69 -3.26 -2.57
C ILE A 457 -9.40 -2.53 -2.92
N ILE A 458 -9.11 -2.40 -4.24
CA ILE A 458 -7.97 -1.63 -4.72
C ILE A 458 -8.42 -0.73 -5.87
N ASN A 459 -8.13 0.55 -5.73
CA ASN A 459 -8.23 1.54 -6.79
C ASN A 459 -6.82 1.80 -7.36
N PHE A 460 -6.57 1.38 -8.58
CA PHE A 460 -5.36 1.77 -9.29
C PHE A 460 -5.54 3.17 -9.83
N ARG A 461 -4.69 4.09 -9.39
CA ARG A 461 -4.89 5.52 -9.59
C ARG A 461 -5.01 5.91 -11.05
N GLN A 462 -6.19 6.36 -11.43
CA GLN A 462 -6.53 6.78 -12.79
C GLN A 462 -5.62 7.91 -13.30
N ASP A 463 -5.30 8.86 -12.43
CA ASP A 463 -4.47 10.00 -12.78
C ASP A 463 -3.01 9.65 -13.11
N PHE A 464 -2.58 8.41 -12.84
CA PHE A 464 -1.29 7.84 -13.26
C PHE A 464 -1.44 6.61 -14.15
N GLY A 465 -2.54 6.51 -14.89
CA GLY A 465 -2.76 5.44 -15.86
C GLY A 465 -3.23 4.12 -15.29
N SER A 466 -3.74 4.09 -14.06
CA SER A 466 -4.16 2.85 -13.35
C SER A 466 -3.10 1.74 -13.41
N LYS A 467 -1.84 2.13 -13.42
CA LYS A 467 -0.72 1.25 -13.70
C LYS A 467 -0.34 0.39 -12.49
N TRP A 468 -0.17 -0.90 -12.74
CA TRP A 468 0.58 -1.81 -11.87
C TRP A 468 1.45 -2.76 -12.72
N ASP A 469 2.76 -2.56 -12.71
CA ASP A 469 3.71 -3.32 -13.50
C ASP A 469 4.20 -4.56 -12.74
N GLY A 470 3.30 -5.54 -12.56
CA GLY A 470 3.64 -6.74 -11.81
C GLY A 470 2.42 -7.57 -11.40
N ASP A 471 2.60 -8.40 -10.39
CA ASP A 471 1.60 -9.34 -9.91
C ASP A 471 0.69 -8.69 -8.85
N ILE A 472 -0.61 -8.99 -8.93
CA ILE A 472 -1.64 -8.51 -8.01
C ILE A 472 -2.26 -9.74 -7.33
N ARG A 473 -2.17 -9.82 -6.01
CA ARG A 473 -2.72 -10.89 -5.19
C ARG A 473 -3.60 -10.35 -4.08
N VAL A 474 -4.87 -10.74 -4.09
CA VAL A 474 -5.87 -10.38 -3.08
C VAL A 474 -6.41 -11.68 -2.48
N ASN A 475 -6.29 -11.86 -1.17
CA ASN A 475 -6.69 -13.09 -0.52
C ASN A 475 -7.31 -12.86 0.87
N ASN A 476 -8.38 -13.59 1.17
CA ASN A 476 -9.06 -13.56 2.46
C ASN A 476 -9.51 -12.15 2.86
N ILE A 477 -10.43 -11.57 2.09
CA ILE A 477 -10.92 -10.20 2.25
C ILE A 477 -12.40 -10.19 2.65
N LEU A 478 -12.71 -9.43 3.70
CA LEU A 478 -14.05 -8.99 3.96
C LEU A 478 -14.23 -7.58 3.37
N PHE A 479 -14.90 -7.52 2.23
CA PHE A 479 -15.17 -6.27 1.55
C PHE A 479 -16.55 -5.74 1.94
N LYS A 480 -16.58 -4.59 2.62
CA LYS A 480 -17.78 -3.90 3.11
C LYS A 480 -17.86 -2.51 2.48
N PRO A 481 -18.24 -2.39 1.21
CA PRO A 481 -18.27 -1.07 0.56
C PRO A 481 -19.28 -0.16 1.27
N THR A 482 -18.83 1.03 1.65
CA THR A 482 -19.65 2.05 2.30
C THR A 482 -20.29 3.03 1.31
N TYR A 483 -20.05 2.83 0.03
CA TYR A 483 -20.59 3.63 -1.06
C TYR A 483 -21.89 3.02 -1.60
N PRO A 484 -22.96 3.82 -1.78
CA PRO A 484 -24.23 3.31 -2.28
C PRO A 484 -24.23 3.04 -3.79
N SER A 485 -23.24 3.58 -4.53
CA SER A 485 -23.12 3.44 -5.98
C SER A 485 -22.45 2.11 -6.38
N SER A 486 -22.23 1.91 -7.67
CA SER A 486 -21.50 0.77 -8.19
C SER A 486 -20.10 0.67 -7.58
N VAL A 487 -19.69 -0.55 -7.31
CA VAL A 487 -18.42 -0.90 -6.64
C VAL A 487 -17.64 -1.90 -7.49
N ALA A 488 -16.33 -1.97 -7.28
CA ALA A 488 -15.48 -2.96 -7.93
C ALA A 488 -14.52 -3.60 -6.94
N LEU A 489 -14.12 -4.84 -7.14
CA LEU A 489 -13.01 -5.40 -6.36
C LEU A 489 -11.72 -4.71 -6.79
N LEU A 490 -11.46 -4.61 -8.09
CA LEU A 490 -10.32 -3.91 -8.65
C LEU A 490 -10.79 -2.84 -9.64
N GLU A 491 -10.33 -1.61 -9.45
CA GLU A 491 -10.60 -0.48 -10.34
C GLU A 491 -9.36 -0.19 -11.19
N LEU A 492 -9.39 -0.56 -12.47
CA LEU A 492 -8.32 -0.40 -13.44
C LEU A 492 -8.84 0.45 -14.62
N THR A 493 -9.05 1.74 -14.38
CA THR A 493 -9.67 2.65 -15.34
C THR A 493 -8.76 3.83 -15.68
N PRO A 494 -7.69 3.64 -16.47
CA PRO A 494 -6.86 4.75 -16.92
C PRO A 494 -7.67 5.76 -17.71
N SER A 495 -7.27 7.02 -17.67
CA SER A 495 -7.80 8.04 -18.57
C SER A 495 -7.23 7.85 -19.99
N ASN A 496 -7.95 8.35 -20.99
CA ASN A 496 -7.41 8.47 -22.35
C ASN A 496 -6.45 9.68 -22.40
N PHE A 497 -5.27 9.50 -21.82
CA PHE A 497 -4.25 10.53 -21.63
C PHE A 497 -2.88 9.94 -21.96
N ASN A 498 -2.03 10.71 -22.59
CA ASN A 498 -0.66 10.27 -22.88
C ASN A 498 0.20 10.34 -21.61
N TYR A 499 0.44 9.21 -20.98
CA TYR A 499 1.29 9.11 -19.80
C TYR A 499 2.79 9.00 -20.15
N HIS A 500 3.14 8.92 -21.45
CA HIS A 500 4.50 8.72 -21.95
C HIS A 500 5.19 7.45 -21.43
N TYR A 501 4.40 6.46 -21.06
CA TYR A 501 4.87 5.11 -20.70
C TYR A 501 3.75 4.08 -20.95
N PRO A 502 4.11 2.80 -21.14
CA PRO A 502 3.12 1.74 -21.31
C PRO A 502 2.22 1.60 -20.08
N ILE A 503 0.93 1.49 -20.31
CA ILE A 503 -0.05 1.27 -19.26
C ILE A 503 -0.16 -0.23 -19.01
N VAL A 504 0.51 -0.71 -17.96
CA VAL A 504 0.44 -2.12 -17.54
C VAL A 504 -0.66 -2.29 -16.51
N LEU A 505 -1.68 -3.07 -16.83
CA LEU A 505 -2.83 -3.32 -15.95
C LEU A 505 -2.67 -4.59 -15.10
N GLY A 506 -1.44 -4.90 -14.70
CA GLY A 506 -1.02 -6.10 -14.00
C GLY A 506 -0.44 -7.15 -14.96
N LYS A 507 0.38 -8.05 -14.40
CA LYS A 507 0.86 -9.27 -15.09
C LYS A 507 -0.08 -10.42 -14.86
N THR A 508 -0.23 -10.72 -13.57
CA THR A 508 -1.07 -11.77 -13.03
C THR A 508 -1.99 -11.13 -12.01
N ILE A 509 -3.28 -11.43 -12.10
CA ILE A 509 -4.28 -11.00 -11.13
C ILE A 509 -4.88 -12.23 -10.50
N ILE A 510 -4.72 -12.39 -9.19
CA ILE A 510 -5.31 -13.49 -8.42
C ILE A 510 -6.10 -12.91 -7.26
N VAL A 511 -7.41 -13.20 -7.24
CA VAL A 511 -8.34 -12.75 -6.21
C VAL A 511 -9.05 -13.96 -5.62
N GLU A 512 -8.81 -14.25 -4.35
CA GLU A 512 -9.28 -15.46 -3.69
C GLU A 512 -9.95 -15.18 -2.35
N ASN A 513 -10.96 -15.99 -2.01
CA ASN A 513 -11.57 -15.96 -0.68
C ASN A 513 -12.08 -14.57 -0.29
N VAL A 514 -12.94 -13.99 -1.11
CA VAL A 514 -13.53 -12.67 -0.89
C VAL A 514 -15.00 -12.79 -0.51
N ILE A 515 -15.37 -12.19 0.59
CA ILE A 515 -16.75 -12.00 0.99
C ILE A 515 -17.12 -10.53 0.76
N ILE A 516 -18.13 -10.27 -0.06
CA ILE A 516 -18.66 -8.94 -0.34
C ILE A 516 -19.93 -8.76 0.50
N ASP A 517 -19.90 -7.85 1.44
CA ASP A 517 -21.08 -7.44 2.21
C ASP A 517 -21.74 -6.25 1.51
N THR A 518 -22.85 -6.50 0.86
CA THR A 518 -23.55 -5.50 0.04
C THR A 518 -24.63 -4.73 0.80
N SER A 519 -24.69 -4.83 2.10
CA SER A 519 -25.73 -4.21 2.94
C SER A 519 -25.85 -2.68 2.77
N SER A 520 -24.76 -2.01 2.44
CA SER A 520 -24.71 -0.55 2.20
C SER A 520 -24.81 -0.14 0.73
N VAL A 521 -24.89 -1.10 -0.19
CA VAL A 521 -24.93 -0.83 -1.63
C VAL A 521 -26.37 -0.68 -2.09
N ASN A 522 -26.64 0.25 -3.00
CA ASN A 522 -27.98 0.42 -3.56
C ASN A 522 -28.43 -0.81 -4.36
N LYS A 523 -29.71 -1.11 -4.34
CA LYS A 523 -30.31 -2.24 -5.07
C LYS A 523 -30.01 -2.24 -6.57
N ASN A 524 -29.78 -1.07 -7.16
CA ASN A 524 -29.48 -0.90 -8.59
C ASN A 524 -27.99 -0.72 -8.90
N ALA A 525 -27.12 -0.82 -7.89
CA ALA A 525 -25.69 -0.69 -8.10
C ALA A 525 -25.12 -1.93 -8.79
N GLU A 526 -24.09 -1.73 -9.59
CA GLU A 526 -23.34 -2.79 -10.23
C GLU A 526 -22.13 -3.19 -9.36
N ILE A 527 -21.86 -4.49 -9.30
CA ILE A 527 -20.65 -5.02 -8.68
C ILE A 527 -19.74 -5.56 -9.79
N HIS A 528 -18.54 -5.01 -9.88
CA HIS A 528 -17.54 -5.45 -10.85
C HIS A 528 -16.46 -6.29 -10.14
N LEU A 529 -16.06 -7.41 -10.72
CA LEU A 529 -14.83 -8.10 -10.29
C LEU A 529 -13.60 -7.26 -10.66
N ILE A 530 -13.55 -6.82 -11.91
CA ILE A 530 -12.60 -5.81 -12.37
C ILE A 530 -13.38 -4.77 -13.18
N HIS A 531 -13.14 -3.51 -12.87
CA HIS A 531 -13.63 -2.43 -13.70
C HIS A 531 -12.49 -1.95 -14.59
N PHE A 532 -12.64 -2.16 -15.91
CA PHE A 532 -11.70 -1.75 -16.94
C PHE A 532 -12.16 -0.46 -17.65
N PRO A 533 -11.28 0.21 -18.42
CA PRO A 533 -11.61 1.46 -19.10
C PRO A 533 -12.71 1.26 -20.16
N LYS A 534 -13.49 2.31 -20.35
CA LYS A 534 -14.63 2.34 -21.31
C LYS A 534 -14.28 2.99 -22.65
N PHE A 535 -13.12 3.61 -22.78
CA PHE A 535 -12.75 4.26 -24.04
C PHE A 535 -12.35 3.25 -25.10
N ALA A 536 -12.76 3.51 -26.32
CA ALA A 536 -12.61 2.58 -27.42
C ALA A 536 -11.22 2.71 -28.10
N LYS A 537 -10.60 3.87 -28.05
CA LYS A 537 -9.32 4.16 -28.68
C LYS A 537 -8.49 5.08 -27.80
N MET A 538 -7.19 4.84 -27.74
CA MET A 538 -6.26 5.77 -27.13
C MET A 538 -5.88 6.85 -28.14
N ASP A 539 -5.80 8.11 -27.69
CA ASP A 539 -5.41 9.25 -28.53
C ASP A 539 -3.91 9.40 -28.73
N HIS A 540 -3.12 8.39 -28.32
CA HIS A 540 -1.67 8.38 -28.37
C HIS A 540 -1.12 6.98 -28.64
N ASP A 541 0.19 6.89 -28.88
CA ASP A 541 0.86 5.66 -29.32
C ASP A 541 1.37 4.75 -28.20
N GLU A 542 1.11 5.09 -26.94
CA GLU A 542 1.52 4.25 -25.83
C GLU A 542 0.72 2.95 -25.75
N ARG A 543 1.40 1.89 -25.36
CA ARG A 543 0.80 0.56 -25.27
C ARG A 543 -0.02 0.39 -24.01
N VAL A 544 -1.17 -0.25 -24.13
CA VAL A 544 -1.93 -0.81 -23.00
C VAL A 544 -1.61 -2.31 -22.94
N ILE A 545 -1.06 -2.75 -21.81
CA ILE A 545 -0.63 -4.13 -21.61
C ILE A 545 -1.61 -4.80 -20.64
N PHE A 546 -2.23 -5.87 -21.11
CA PHE A 546 -3.24 -6.64 -20.39
C PHE A 546 -2.60 -7.76 -19.57
N PRO A 547 -3.22 -8.18 -18.44
CA PRO A 547 -2.76 -9.34 -17.69
C PRO A 547 -2.80 -10.61 -18.53
N SER A 548 -1.75 -11.41 -18.47
CA SER A 548 -1.72 -12.73 -19.10
C SER A 548 -2.54 -13.77 -18.35
N TYR A 549 -2.75 -13.57 -17.05
CA TYR A 549 -3.51 -14.46 -16.19
C TYR A 549 -4.38 -13.70 -15.22
N ILE A 550 -5.68 -14.03 -15.19
CA ILE A 550 -6.66 -13.48 -14.25
C ILE A 550 -7.39 -14.65 -13.59
N GLU A 551 -7.35 -14.74 -12.27
CA GLU A 551 -8.08 -15.74 -11.50
C GLU A 551 -8.94 -15.10 -10.41
N PHE A 552 -10.21 -15.49 -10.36
CA PHE A 552 -11.10 -15.25 -9.23
C PHE A 552 -11.54 -16.60 -8.67
N ARG A 553 -11.35 -16.79 -7.36
CA ARG A 553 -11.71 -18.03 -6.69
C ARG A 553 -12.37 -17.77 -5.34
N ASN A 554 -13.47 -18.48 -5.06
CA ASN A 554 -14.24 -18.36 -3.81
C ASN A 554 -14.62 -16.90 -3.50
N VAL A 555 -15.30 -16.24 -4.43
CA VAL A 555 -15.84 -14.89 -4.26
C VAL A 555 -17.36 -15.00 -4.07
N MET A 556 -17.87 -14.48 -2.96
CA MET A 556 -19.29 -14.56 -2.65
C MET A 556 -19.84 -13.24 -2.12
N CYS A 557 -21.09 -12.93 -2.48
CA CYS A 557 -21.87 -11.86 -1.89
C CYS A 557 -22.70 -12.36 -0.71
N ARG A 558 -22.74 -11.56 0.33
CA ARG A 558 -23.64 -11.71 1.48
C ARG A 558 -24.38 -10.40 1.72
N GLY A 559 -25.66 -10.49 2.04
CA GLY A 559 -26.46 -9.33 2.39
C GLY A 559 -27.83 -9.30 1.68
N HIS A 560 -28.67 -8.33 2.00
CA HIS A 560 -30.03 -8.20 1.49
C HIS A 560 -30.08 -7.52 0.11
N VAL A 561 -29.30 -7.98 -0.84
CA VAL A 561 -29.32 -7.41 -2.18
C VAL A 561 -30.35 -8.11 -3.03
N SER A 562 -31.61 -7.76 -2.83
CA SER A 562 -32.70 -8.19 -3.72
C SER A 562 -32.74 -7.43 -5.05
N GLY A 563 -31.62 -6.89 -5.54
CA GLY A 563 -31.68 -6.08 -6.74
C GLY A 563 -30.39 -5.53 -7.34
N VAL A 564 -29.23 -6.13 -7.07
CA VAL A 564 -28.03 -5.77 -7.84
C VAL A 564 -28.25 -6.17 -9.29
N LYS A 565 -28.30 -5.18 -10.19
CA LYS A 565 -28.42 -5.40 -11.63
C LYS A 565 -27.04 -5.41 -12.22
N GLY A 566 -26.71 -6.50 -12.91
CA GLY A 566 -25.51 -6.61 -13.72
C GLY A 566 -24.23 -6.85 -12.94
N PHE A 567 -23.79 -8.08 -12.94
CA PHE A 567 -22.44 -8.43 -12.55
C PHE A 567 -21.55 -8.40 -13.80
N HIS A 568 -20.61 -7.45 -13.84
CA HIS A 568 -19.61 -7.41 -14.88
C HIS A 568 -18.38 -8.16 -14.39
N LEU A 569 -18.19 -9.37 -14.86
CA LEU A 569 -17.03 -10.20 -14.52
C LEU A 569 -15.73 -9.53 -14.98
N VAL A 570 -15.73 -9.12 -16.24
CA VAL A 570 -14.69 -8.31 -16.86
C VAL A 570 -15.38 -7.42 -17.88
N LYS A 571 -15.16 -6.12 -17.84
CA LYS A 571 -15.68 -5.20 -18.83
C LYS A 571 -14.54 -4.46 -19.49
N PRO A 572 -13.83 -5.06 -20.45
CA PRO A 572 -12.69 -4.42 -21.09
C PRO A 572 -13.16 -3.61 -22.30
N GLN A 573 -14.05 -2.66 -22.11
CA GLN A 573 -14.39 -1.74 -23.20
C GLN A 573 -13.16 -0.90 -23.56
N GLY A 574 -12.77 -0.92 -24.80
CA GLY A 574 -11.64 -0.18 -25.34
C GLY A 574 -10.27 -0.82 -25.13
N PHE A 575 -10.27 -2.08 -24.78
CA PHE A 575 -9.06 -2.80 -24.40
C PHE A 575 -8.20 -3.26 -25.57
N PHE A 576 -8.85 -3.70 -26.64
CA PHE A 576 -8.21 -4.18 -27.85
C PHE A 576 -8.09 -3.03 -28.85
N THR A 577 -7.12 -2.17 -28.60
CA THR A 577 -6.60 -1.32 -29.64
C THR A 577 -5.48 -2.07 -30.36
N ASP A 578 -5.12 -1.67 -31.55
CA ASP A 578 -3.88 -2.05 -32.25
C ASP A 578 -2.60 -1.96 -31.41
N LYS A 579 -2.73 -1.46 -30.17
CA LYS A 579 -1.67 -1.13 -29.21
C LYS A 579 -1.64 -2.02 -27.99
N VAL A 580 -2.54 -3.00 -27.87
CA VAL A 580 -2.52 -3.98 -26.78
C VAL A 580 -1.42 -5.01 -27.04
N GLY A 581 -0.47 -5.12 -26.13
CA GLY A 581 0.58 -6.12 -26.17
C GLY A 581 0.47 -7.12 -25.03
N SER A 582 1.05 -8.28 -25.22
CA SER A 582 1.28 -9.18 -24.11
C SER A 582 2.38 -8.64 -23.19
N PHE A 583 2.41 -9.18 -21.99
CA PHE A 583 3.33 -8.75 -20.96
C PHE A 583 4.82 -8.98 -21.31
N ASP A 584 5.11 -10.05 -22.08
CA ASP A 584 6.45 -10.41 -22.52
C ASP A 584 6.95 -9.60 -23.73
N GLY A 585 6.15 -8.67 -24.23
CA GLY A 585 6.47 -7.85 -25.38
C GLY A 585 6.13 -8.49 -26.73
N SER A 586 5.64 -9.72 -26.74
CA SER A 586 5.15 -10.39 -27.93
C SER A 586 3.71 -9.96 -28.21
N LEU A 587 3.47 -9.33 -29.34
CA LEU A 587 2.12 -8.96 -29.80
C LEU A 587 1.32 -10.17 -30.32
N PHE A 588 1.99 -11.26 -30.62
CA PHE A 588 1.41 -12.37 -31.36
C PHE A 588 1.05 -13.59 -30.51
N ASP A 589 1.64 -13.73 -29.32
CA ASP A 589 1.47 -14.92 -28.46
C ASP A 589 0.72 -14.63 -27.15
N ALA A 590 0.00 -13.52 -27.08
CA ALA A 590 -0.71 -13.14 -25.88
C ALA A 590 -1.96 -13.98 -25.67
N ASN A 591 -1.78 -15.13 -25.11
CA ASN A 591 -2.88 -15.88 -24.54
C ASN A 591 -3.24 -15.26 -23.21
N VAL A 592 -4.43 -14.67 -23.12
CA VAL A 592 -4.99 -14.24 -21.85
C VAL A 592 -5.82 -15.38 -21.28
N GLN A 593 -5.40 -15.88 -20.13
CA GLN A 593 -6.16 -16.90 -19.40
C GLN A 593 -6.98 -16.25 -18.31
N VAL A 594 -8.29 -16.41 -18.37
CA VAL A 594 -9.23 -15.98 -17.32
C VAL A 594 -9.83 -17.22 -16.68
N LYS A 595 -9.66 -17.35 -15.36
CA LYS A 595 -10.22 -18.45 -14.58
C LYS A 595 -11.15 -17.89 -13.51
N ILE A 596 -12.39 -18.33 -13.54
CA ILE A 596 -13.43 -17.97 -12.59
C ILE A 596 -13.91 -19.26 -11.91
N ASP A 597 -13.60 -19.41 -10.65
CA ASP A 597 -13.89 -20.64 -9.89
C ASP A 597 -14.64 -20.31 -8.59
N HIS A 598 -15.81 -20.90 -8.40
CA HIS A 598 -16.65 -20.69 -7.23
C HIS A 598 -16.91 -19.20 -6.94
N VAL A 599 -17.39 -18.48 -7.96
CA VAL A 599 -17.83 -17.09 -7.80
C VAL A 599 -19.35 -17.08 -7.69
N ASP A 600 -19.85 -16.73 -6.50
CA ASP A 600 -21.27 -16.62 -6.19
C ASP A 600 -21.59 -15.17 -5.81
N LEU A 601 -22.12 -14.44 -6.77
CA LEU A 601 -22.48 -13.04 -6.61
C LEU A 601 -24.01 -12.88 -6.43
N LEU A 602 -24.75 -13.98 -6.39
CA LEU A 602 -26.19 -13.96 -6.17
C LEU A 602 -26.44 -14.30 -4.68
N ASP A 603 -27.17 -13.43 -4.01
CA ASP A 603 -27.66 -13.74 -2.67
C ASP A 603 -28.57 -14.98 -2.73
N GLY A 604 -28.23 -16.02 -1.97
CA GLY A 604 -28.92 -17.32 -1.98
C GLY A 604 -30.43 -17.28 -1.62
N GLY A 605 -30.98 -16.09 -1.33
CA GLY A 605 -32.41 -15.86 -1.08
C GLY A 605 -33.24 -15.51 -2.31
N SER A 606 -32.64 -15.11 -3.42
CA SER A 606 -33.38 -14.59 -4.57
C SER A 606 -33.32 -15.48 -5.81
N LEU A 607 -33.79 -16.73 -5.69
CA LEU A 607 -34.06 -17.59 -6.83
C LEU A 607 -35.06 -17.00 -7.84
N ASN A 608 -35.74 -15.91 -7.52
CA ASN A 608 -36.76 -15.28 -8.33
C ASN A 608 -36.31 -14.02 -9.06
N ASN A 609 -35.07 -13.57 -8.92
CA ASN A 609 -34.63 -12.37 -9.59
C ASN A 609 -34.05 -12.73 -10.98
N THR A 610 -34.92 -12.67 -11.98
CA THR A 610 -34.70 -13.10 -13.37
C THR A 610 -33.84 -12.14 -14.21
N SER A 611 -33.25 -11.09 -13.63
CA SER A 611 -32.74 -9.98 -14.42
C SER A 611 -31.24 -9.64 -14.22
N ASN A 612 -30.46 -10.49 -13.61
CA ASN A 612 -29.04 -10.19 -13.37
C ASN A 612 -28.11 -11.18 -14.09
N PRO A 613 -27.78 -10.90 -15.37
CA PRO A 613 -26.80 -11.70 -16.08
C PRO A 613 -25.38 -11.42 -15.59
N TYR A 614 -24.54 -12.44 -15.52
CA TYR A 614 -23.10 -12.24 -15.50
C TYR A 614 -22.68 -11.67 -16.86
N HIS A 615 -22.24 -10.45 -16.89
CA HIS A 615 -21.73 -9.82 -18.09
C HIS A 615 -20.23 -9.97 -18.18
N PHE A 616 -19.81 -10.61 -19.23
CA PHE A 616 -18.44 -10.64 -19.66
C PHE A 616 -18.40 -10.06 -21.07
N SER A 617 -17.73 -8.93 -21.28
CA SER A 617 -17.57 -8.36 -22.60
C SER A 617 -16.13 -8.10 -22.91
N MET A 618 -15.65 -8.62 -24.03
CA MET A 618 -14.40 -8.24 -24.65
C MET A 618 -14.71 -7.78 -26.07
N LEU A 619 -14.71 -6.48 -26.24
CA LEU A 619 -15.01 -5.85 -27.52
C LEU A 619 -13.70 -5.43 -28.15
N SER A 620 -13.40 -5.91 -29.36
CA SER A 620 -12.41 -5.30 -30.21
C SER A 620 -12.99 -4.02 -30.81
N ASN A 621 -12.18 -3.00 -30.98
CA ASN A 621 -12.59 -1.88 -31.78
C ASN A 621 -12.55 -2.26 -33.25
N ASN A 622 -13.68 -1.98 -33.88
CA ASN A 622 -13.94 -2.12 -35.29
C ASN A 622 -12.73 -1.83 -36.20
N ASP A 623 -12.67 -2.60 -37.25
CA ASP A 623 -12.00 -2.37 -38.53
C ASP A 623 -10.53 -2.74 -38.66
N GLN A 624 -9.84 -3.10 -37.62
CA GLN A 624 -8.52 -3.70 -37.79
C GLN A 624 -8.54 -5.07 -37.18
N GLN A 625 -8.20 -6.04 -37.99
CA GLN A 625 -7.86 -7.37 -37.55
C GLN A 625 -7.05 -7.25 -36.26
N ALA A 626 -7.73 -7.47 -35.14
CA ALA A 626 -7.03 -7.72 -33.91
C ALA A 626 -6.21 -8.97 -34.17
N ASP A 627 -4.95 -8.79 -34.49
CA ASP A 627 -4.04 -9.88 -34.69
C ASP A 627 -4.09 -10.73 -33.44
N ALA A 628 -4.91 -11.72 -33.53
CA ALA A 628 -4.95 -13.01 -32.85
C ALA A 628 -4.48 -13.07 -31.39
N HIS A 629 -5.09 -12.36 -30.50
CA HIS A 629 -5.01 -12.71 -29.07
C HIS A 629 -6.01 -13.82 -28.78
N SER A 630 -5.54 -15.01 -28.46
CA SER A 630 -6.40 -16.08 -28.02
C SER A 630 -6.81 -15.87 -26.57
N LEU A 631 -8.11 -15.84 -26.31
CA LEU A 631 -8.66 -15.73 -24.97
C LEU A 631 -9.15 -17.09 -24.49
N PHE A 632 -8.57 -17.59 -23.41
CA PHE A 632 -9.00 -18.80 -22.76
C PHE A 632 -9.77 -18.45 -21.49
N ILE A 633 -11.03 -18.85 -21.42
CA ILE A 633 -11.86 -18.61 -20.25
C ILE A 633 -12.35 -19.94 -19.68
N ASP A 634 -12.08 -20.15 -18.41
CA ASP A 634 -12.56 -21.28 -17.64
C ASP A 634 -13.46 -20.79 -16.51
N PHE A 635 -14.75 -21.08 -16.60
CA PHE A 635 -15.74 -20.69 -15.61
C PHE A 635 -16.20 -21.92 -14.81
N ASN A 636 -16.14 -21.83 -13.50
CA ASN A 636 -16.80 -22.74 -12.57
C ASN A 636 -17.77 -21.92 -11.70
N LEU A 637 -18.97 -21.71 -12.22
CA LEU A 637 -19.98 -20.86 -11.60
C LEU A 637 -21.01 -21.72 -10.89
N SER A 638 -21.20 -21.54 -9.59
CA SER A 638 -22.10 -22.40 -8.80
C SER A 638 -23.59 -22.13 -9.02
N GLN A 639 -23.99 -20.89 -9.40
CA GLN A 639 -25.41 -20.50 -9.49
C GLN A 639 -25.72 -19.44 -10.58
N ALA A 640 -24.99 -19.39 -11.66
CA ALA A 640 -25.28 -18.43 -12.72
C ALA A 640 -26.56 -18.80 -13.47
N LYS A 641 -27.59 -17.94 -13.40
CA LYS A 641 -28.82 -18.11 -14.20
C LYS A 641 -28.63 -17.70 -15.65
N GLU A 642 -27.94 -16.62 -15.89
CA GLU A 642 -27.61 -16.10 -17.21
C GLU A 642 -26.15 -15.72 -17.30
N LEU A 643 -25.48 -16.14 -18.37
CA LEU A 643 -24.14 -15.72 -18.71
C LEU A 643 -24.21 -14.96 -20.04
N GLN A 644 -23.89 -13.68 -20.01
CA GLN A 644 -23.72 -12.88 -21.21
C GLN A 644 -22.24 -12.69 -21.49
N ILE A 645 -21.80 -13.11 -22.65
CA ILE A 645 -20.45 -12.95 -23.13
C ILE A 645 -20.53 -12.20 -24.46
N ALA A 646 -20.18 -10.94 -24.47
CA ALA A 646 -20.01 -10.17 -25.69
C ALA A 646 -18.54 -10.22 -26.09
N VAL A 647 -18.24 -10.97 -27.12
CA VAL A 647 -16.88 -11.07 -27.67
C VAL A 647 -16.94 -10.70 -29.14
N ASP A 648 -16.23 -9.67 -29.53
CA ASP A 648 -16.12 -9.24 -30.90
C ASP A 648 -14.71 -9.52 -31.42
N ALA A 649 -14.62 -10.28 -32.52
CA ALA A 649 -13.41 -10.56 -33.30
C ALA A 649 -12.19 -11.15 -32.55
N VAL A 650 -12.35 -11.69 -31.34
CA VAL A 650 -11.25 -12.33 -30.59
C VAL A 650 -11.38 -13.84 -30.61
N PRO A 651 -10.33 -14.62 -30.92
CA PRO A 651 -10.35 -16.04 -30.73
C PRO A 651 -10.65 -16.40 -29.29
N LEU A 652 -11.74 -17.11 -29.04
CA LEU A 652 -12.18 -17.46 -27.70
C LEU A 652 -12.34 -18.96 -27.54
N GLN A 653 -11.64 -19.53 -26.58
CA GLN A 653 -11.99 -20.82 -26.02
C GLN A 653 -12.68 -20.60 -24.67
N LEU A 654 -13.95 -20.97 -24.61
CA LEU A 654 -14.77 -20.85 -23.42
C LEU A 654 -15.05 -22.24 -22.85
N THR A 655 -14.63 -22.45 -21.62
CA THR A 655 -14.98 -23.66 -20.85
C THR A 655 -15.86 -23.28 -19.67
N LEU A 656 -17.03 -23.91 -19.57
CA LEU A 656 -17.93 -23.77 -18.42
C LEU A 656 -17.97 -25.11 -17.68
N ARG A 657 -17.74 -25.08 -16.38
CA ARG A 657 -17.72 -26.30 -15.53
C ARG A 657 -18.67 -26.16 -14.36
N ASN A 658 -19.32 -27.27 -14.02
CA ASN A 658 -20.17 -27.39 -12.82
C ASN A 658 -21.16 -26.23 -12.63
N SER A 659 -21.62 -25.63 -13.71
CA SER A 659 -22.45 -24.41 -13.72
C SER A 659 -23.90 -24.74 -13.94
N LEU A 660 -24.80 -24.03 -13.26
CA LEU A 660 -26.24 -24.02 -13.55
C LEU A 660 -26.55 -22.83 -14.45
N LEU A 661 -26.96 -23.09 -15.68
CA LEU A 661 -27.16 -22.06 -16.69
C LEU A 661 -28.57 -22.10 -17.26
N SER A 662 -29.25 -20.96 -17.31
CA SER A 662 -30.53 -20.80 -17.99
C SER A 662 -30.37 -20.17 -19.37
N LYS A 663 -29.30 -19.39 -19.58
CA LYS A 663 -29.00 -18.73 -20.84
C LYS A 663 -27.50 -18.51 -20.99
N ILE A 664 -26.99 -18.70 -22.20
CA ILE A 664 -25.66 -18.23 -22.61
C ILE A 664 -25.90 -17.29 -23.80
N ASP A 665 -25.66 -15.99 -23.61
CA ASP A 665 -25.79 -15.01 -24.66
C ASP A 665 -24.39 -14.57 -25.11
N LEU A 666 -24.01 -14.95 -26.32
CA LEU A 666 -22.72 -14.63 -26.90
C LEU A 666 -22.76 -13.34 -27.76
N GLY A 667 -23.92 -12.66 -27.78
CA GLY A 667 -24.17 -11.48 -28.61
C GLY A 667 -24.51 -11.82 -30.05
N ALA A 668 -25.29 -10.97 -30.71
CA ALA A 668 -25.83 -11.23 -32.05
C ALA A 668 -24.77 -11.23 -33.17
N GLU A 669 -23.61 -10.62 -32.91
CA GLU A 669 -22.53 -10.45 -33.91
C GLU A 669 -21.21 -11.15 -33.53
N ALA A 670 -21.19 -11.89 -32.44
CA ALA A 670 -19.97 -12.55 -31.97
C ALA A 670 -19.54 -13.64 -32.94
N LYS A 671 -18.56 -13.35 -33.75
CA LYS A 671 -17.78 -14.36 -34.47
C LYS A 671 -16.86 -15.03 -33.46
N LEU A 672 -17.37 -16.00 -32.72
CA LEU A 672 -16.54 -16.86 -31.89
C LEU A 672 -15.58 -17.65 -32.78
N HIS A 673 -14.36 -17.18 -32.87
CA HIS A 673 -13.27 -17.94 -33.47
C HIS A 673 -12.72 -18.98 -32.49
N GLY A 674 -13.60 -19.70 -31.77
CA GLY A 674 -13.19 -20.66 -30.77
C GLY A 674 -14.25 -21.71 -30.47
N ALA A 675 -13.98 -22.57 -29.52
CA ALA A 675 -14.86 -23.65 -29.12
C ALA A 675 -15.50 -23.37 -27.75
N LEU A 676 -16.76 -23.75 -27.60
CA LEU A 676 -17.48 -23.74 -26.33
C LEU A 676 -17.47 -25.14 -25.75
N PHE A 677 -16.91 -25.28 -24.55
CA PHE A 677 -16.90 -26.56 -23.79
C PHE A 677 -17.80 -26.42 -22.57
N LEU A 678 -18.77 -27.30 -22.44
CA LEU A 678 -19.65 -27.41 -21.27
C LEU A 678 -19.33 -28.71 -20.56
N ASP A 679 -18.75 -28.67 -19.37
CA ASP A 679 -18.37 -29.85 -18.60
C ASP A 679 -19.16 -29.89 -17.29
N ARG A 680 -19.92 -30.97 -17.09
CA ARG A 680 -20.74 -31.20 -15.88
C ARG A 680 -21.69 -30.05 -15.56
N CYS A 681 -22.20 -29.33 -16.57
CA CYS A 681 -23.12 -28.23 -16.40
C CYS A 681 -24.56 -28.73 -16.28
N GLN A 682 -25.36 -27.99 -15.53
CA GLN A 682 -26.80 -28.09 -15.48
C GLN A 682 -27.42 -26.97 -16.31
N LEU A 683 -28.12 -27.34 -17.37
CA LEU A 683 -28.76 -26.40 -18.25
C LEU A 683 -30.26 -26.37 -17.89
N ALA A 684 -30.70 -25.19 -17.40
CA ALA A 684 -32.07 -24.97 -16.97
C ALA A 684 -32.71 -23.84 -17.79
N PRO A 685 -33.20 -24.14 -18.99
CA PRO A 685 -33.76 -23.14 -19.88
C PRO A 685 -34.98 -22.44 -19.27
N GLN A 686 -35.12 -21.17 -19.52
CA GLN A 686 -36.24 -20.36 -19.04
C GLN A 686 -37.42 -20.41 -20.01
N VAL A 687 -38.62 -20.40 -19.45
CA VAL A 687 -39.87 -20.25 -20.22
C VAL A 687 -40.26 -18.78 -20.25
N ASN A 688 -40.39 -18.19 -21.44
CA ASN A 688 -40.86 -16.82 -21.58
C ASN A 688 -42.42 -16.72 -21.45
N LYS A 689 -42.96 -15.50 -21.45
CA LYS A 689 -44.41 -15.23 -21.36
C LYS A 689 -45.25 -15.87 -22.50
N ALA A 690 -44.63 -16.33 -23.59
CA ALA A 690 -45.24 -17.02 -24.70
C ALA A 690 -45.09 -18.55 -24.59
N GLU A 691 -44.75 -19.07 -23.40
CA GLU A 691 -44.46 -20.49 -23.12
C GLU A 691 -43.34 -21.07 -24.02
N GLN A 692 -42.49 -20.22 -24.54
CA GLN A 692 -41.36 -20.62 -25.35
C GLN A 692 -40.11 -20.83 -24.46
N VAL A 693 -39.50 -21.95 -24.59
CA VAL A 693 -38.24 -22.28 -23.93
C VAL A 693 -37.10 -21.79 -24.81
N LYS A 694 -36.34 -20.83 -24.30
CA LYS A 694 -35.18 -20.30 -25.01
C LYS A 694 -33.90 -20.66 -24.29
N PHE A 695 -33.02 -21.29 -24.99
CA PHE A 695 -31.62 -21.43 -24.59
C PHE A 695 -30.76 -21.06 -25.81
N ASP A 696 -30.48 -19.78 -25.92
CA ASP A 696 -29.71 -19.27 -27.05
C ASP A 696 -28.21 -19.46 -26.79
N VAL A 697 -27.58 -20.31 -27.59
CA VAL A 697 -26.12 -20.35 -27.74
C VAL A 697 -25.80 -20.12 -29.20
N GLN A 698 -25.32 -18.96 -29.50
CA GLN A 698 -24.80 -18.66 -30.84
C GLN A 698 -23.29 -18.86 -30.82
N SER A 699 -22.80 -19.99 -31.23
CA SER A 699 -21.38 -20.30 -31.38
C SER A 699 -21.09 -20.72 -32.82
N SER A 700 -20.15 -20.08 -33.47
CA SER A 700 -19.79 -20.39 -34.88
C SER A 700 -18.83 -21.56 -35.02
N LEU A 701 -18.21 -22.09 -33.98
CA LEU A 701 -17.08 -23.00 -34.10
C LEU A 701 -17.21 -24.35 -33.41
N GLY A 702 -18.32 -24.61 -32.76
CA GLY A 702 -18.57 -25.91 -32.16
C GLY A 702 -18.74 -25.86 -30.65
N THR A 703 -19.74 -26.61 -30.20
CA THR A 703 -20.03 -26.78 -28.77
C THR A 703 -19.82 -28.22 -28.37
N VAL A 704 -19.02 -28.38 -27.33
CA VAL A 704 -18.76 -29.71 -26.75
C VAL A 704 -19.48 -29.79 -25.40
N PHE A 705 -20.31 -30.82 -25.24
CA PHE A 705 -20.98 -31.13 -23.98
C PHE A 705 -20.36 -32.38 -23.37
N ASN A 706 -19.87 -32.25 -22.15
CA ASN A 706 -19.33 -33.38 -21.39
C ASN A 706 -20.10 -33.51 -20.07
N ASN A 707 -20.77 -34.62 -19.86
CA ASN A 707 -21.53 -34.92 -18.64
C ASN A 707 -22.53 -33.84 -18.21
N CYS A 708 -23.15 -33.15 -19.17
CA CYS A 708 -24.13 -32.10 -18.88
C CYS A 708 -25.52 -32.69 -18.65
N THR A 709 -26.29 -32.05 -17.77
CA THR A 709 -27.69 -32.38 -17.50
C THR A 709 -28.60 -31.26 -17.98
N ILE A 710 -29.62 -31.59 -18.74
CA ILE A 710 -30.65 -30.62 -19.17
C ILE A 710 -31.87 -30.82 -18.28
N HIS A 711 -32.21 -29.80 -17.51
CA HIS A 711 -33.43 -29.75 -16.73
C HIS A 711 -34.55 -29.16 -17.58
N ALA A 712 -35.46 -30.04 -18.03
CA ALA A 712 -36.67 -29.57 -18.67
C ALA A 712 -37.51 -28.74 -17.68
N PRO A 713 -37.99 -27.54 -18.06
CA PRO A 713 -38.91 -26.82 -17.21
C PRO A 713 -40.15 -27.67 -16.95
N ARG A 714 -40.75 -27.55 -15.78
CA ARG A 714 -41.97 -28.28 -15.37
C ARG A 714 -43.23 -27.92 -16.23
N VAL A 715 -43.07 -27.30 -17.35
CA VAL A 715 -44.14 -27.00 -18.28
C VAL A 715 -44.59 -28.29 -18.94
N ALA A 716 -45.86 -28.54 -18.89
CA ALA A 716 -46.61 -29.71 -19.18
C ALA A 716 -45.96 -30.70 -20.19
N ALA A 717 -46.13 -31.98 -19.94
CA ALA A 717 -45.66 -33.10 -20.77
C ALA A 717 -46.08 -33.02 -22.27
N GLN A 718 -46.93 -32.10 -22.64
CA GLN A 718 -47.39 -31.84 -24.02
C GLN A 718 -46.43 -30.97 -24.83
N ALA A 719 -45.49 -30.24 -24.21
CA ALA A 719 -44.60 -29.31 -24.89
C ALA A 719 -43.21 -29.91 -25.21
N GLU A 720 -42.92 -31.15 -24.91
CA GLU A 720 -41.60 -31.77 -25.11
C GLU A 720 -41.05 -31.69 -26.54
N PRO A 721 -41.86 -31.91 -27.60
CA PRO A 721 -41.39 -31.73 -28.98
C PRO A 721 -41.06 -30.28 -29.36
N GLU A 722 -41.76 -29.30 -28.78
CA GLU A 722 -41.54 -27.89 -29.02
C GLU A 722 -40.29 -27.37 -28.29
N LEU A 723 -39.90 -27.99 -27.16
CA LEU A 723 -38.72 -27.70 -26.41
C LEU A 723 -37.44 -27.77 -27.27
N PHE A 724 -37.35 -28.76 -28.11
CA PHE A 724 -36.18 -29.01 -28.96
C PHE A 724 -36.18 -28.15 -30.24
N LYS A 725 -37.30 -27.67 -30.72
CA LYS A 725 -37.34 -26.74 -31.85
C LYS A 725 -36.68 -25.41 -31.58
N GLN A 726 -36.50 -25.06 -30.31
CA GLN A 726 -35.97 -23.76 -29.88
C GLN A 726 -34.55 -23.85 -29.31
N TYR A 727 -33.99 -25.04 -29.18
CA TYR A 727 -32.60 -25.23 -28.81
C TYR A 727 -31.68 -25.05 -30.04
N THR A 728 -31.50 -23.81 -30.53
CA THR A 728 -30.65 -23.54 -31.68
C THR A 728 -29.21 -24.03 -31.51
N PHE A 729 -28.72 -24.06 -30.27
CA PHE A 729 -27.37 -24.56 -29.99
C PHE A 729 -27.20 -26.06 -30.33
N LEU A 730 -28.27 -26.84 -30.32
CA LEU A 730 -28.23 -28.23 -30.70
C LEU A 730 -28.25 -28.43 -32.22
N GLU A 731 -28.74 -27.46 -32.98
CA GLU A 731 -28.68 -27.42 -34.43
C GLU A 731 -27.35 -27.01 -35.00
N ILE A 732 -26.61 -26.12 -34.30
CA ILE A 732 -25.39 -25.51 -34.79
C ILE A 732 -24.26 -26.53 -34.89
N ASN A 733 -24.26 -27.54 -34.06
CA ASN A 733 -23.19 -28.51 -34.04
C ASN A 733 -23.68 -29.91 -34.34
N LYS A 734 -23.49 -30.34 -35.56
CA LYS A 734 -23.59 -31.74 -35.96
C LYS A 734 -22.67 -32.67 -35.16
N LYS A 735 -21.95 -32.11 -34.19
CA LYS A 735 -21.01 -32.79 -33.27
C LYS A 735 -21.43 -32.50 -31.82
N LEU A 736 -22.49 -33.11 -31.35
CA LEU A 736 -22.83 -33.20 -29.95
C LEU A 736 -21.90 -34.20 -29.26
N LEU A 737 -21.05 -33.72 -28.42
CA LEU A 737 -20.10 -34.54 -27.67
C LEU A 737 -20.53 -34.59 -26.19
N GLY A 738 -21.59 -35.33 -25.90
CA GLY A 738 -21.95 -35.73 -24.55
C GLY A 738 -22.97 -34.87 -23.82
N THR A 739 -24.16 -35.39 -23.63
CA THR A 739 -25.15 -34.84 -22.69
C THR A 739 -25.72 -36.00 -21.85
N HIS A 740 -25.89 -35.74 -20.55
CA HIS A 740 -26.76 -36.57 -19.71
C HIS A 740 -28.21 -36.13 -19.95
N MET A 741 -28.87 -36.73 -20.92
CA MET A 741 -30.32 -36.59 -21.12
C MET A 741 -31.01 -37.83 -20.54
N ASN A 742 -32.21 -37.66 -19.94
CA ASN A 742 -33.03 -38.80 -19.68
C ASN A 742 -33.52 -39.40 -21.02
N THR A 743 -33.81 -40.66 -21.06
CA THR A 743 -34.15 -41.44 -22.29
C THR A 743 -35.32 -40.82 -23.05
N LYS A 744 -36.30 -40.22 -22.35
CA LYS A 744 -37.48 -39.61 -22.96
C LYS A 744 -37.10 -38.33 -23.71
N ILE A 745 -36.28 -37.46 -23.08
CA ILE A 745 -35.78 -36.24 -23.70
C ILE A 745 -34.89 -36.58 -24.91
N ALA A 746 -34.01 -37.55 -24.78
CA ALA A 746 -33.14 -37.98 -25.86
C ALA A 746 -33.94 -38.50 -27.07
N ASN A 747 -35.00 -39.28 -26.85
CA ASN A 747 -35.88 -39.75 -27.92
C ASN A 747 -36.63 -38.58 -28.62
N SER A 748 -37.19 -37.67 -27.88
CA SER A 748 -37.84 -36.49 -28.42
C SER A 748 -36.89 -35.65 -29.24
N TYR A 749 -35.65 -35.51 -28.76
CA TYR A 749 -34.61 -34.78 -29.48
C TYR A 749 -34.20 -35.47 -30.79
N LEU A 750 -34.01 -36.77 -30.77
CA LEU A 750 -33.71 -37.56 -31.97
C LEU A 750 -34.86 -37.45 -33.01
N GLN A 751 -36.11 -37.49 -32.58
CA GLN A 751 -37.26 -37.28 -33.45
C GLN A 751 -37.24 -35.84 -34.08
N TYR A 752 -36.95 -34.83 -33.29
CA TYR A 752 -36.77 -33.46 -33.77
C TYR A 752 -35.65 -33.37 -34.81
N LEU A 753 -34.44 -33.86 -34.52
CA LEU A 753 -33.33 -33.85 -35.46
C LEU A 753 -33.69 -34.54 -36.78
N ASN A 754 -34.35 -35.72 -36.70
CA ASN A 754 -34.81 -36.44 -37.88
C ASN A 754 -35.83 -35.66 -38.68
N SER A 755 -36.78 -34.93 -38.01
CA SER A 755 -37.74 -34.05 -38.67
C SER A 755 -37.13 -32.90 -39.41
N LYS A 756 -35.90 -32.47 -38.99
CA LYS A 756 -35.11 -31.40 -39.63
C LYS A 756 -34.12 -31.97 -40.68
N GLY A 757 -34.17 -33.26 -40.99
CA GLY A 757 -33.27 -33.88 -41.95
C GLY A 757 -31.86 -34.08 -41.43
N ILE A 758 -31.63 -33.87 -40.15
CA ILE A 758 -30.31 -34.07 -39.50
C ILE A 758 -30.22 -35.52 -39.04
N LYS A 759 -29.44 -36.31 -39.74
CA LYS A 759 -29.18 -37.72 -39.38
C LYS A 759 -27.91 -37.80 -38.50
N LEU A 760 -28.07 -38.22 -37.27
CA LEU A 760 -26.94 -38.60 -36.43
C LEU A 760 -26.44 -40.01 -36.84
N THR A 761 -25.14 -40.26 -36.69
CA THR A 761 -24.62 -41.62 -36.85
C THR A 761 -25.21 -42.50 -35.76
N SER A 762 -25.29 -43.80 -36.03
CA SER A 762 -25.82 -44.76 -35.06
C SER A 762 -25.10 -44.74 -33.72
N GLU A 763 -23.84 -44.44 -33.72
CA GLU A 763 -23.01 -44.29 -32.51
C GLU A 763 -23.44 -43.10 -31.67
N TYR A 764 -23.66 -41.94 -32.28
CA TYR A 764 -24.15 -40.73 -31.59
C TYR A 764 -25.57 -40.92 -31.05
N SER A 765 -26.43 -41.58 -31.81
CA SER A 765 -27.78 -41.85 -31.37
C SER A 765 -27.80 -42.79 -30.15
N SER A 766 -26.96 -43.82 -30.16
CA SER A 766 -26.85 -44.77 -29.06
C SER A 766 -26.28 -44.12 -27.78
N ARG A 767 -25.28 -43.30 -27.91
CA ARG A 767 -24.70 -42.59 -26.78
C ARG A 767 -25.66 -41.55 -26.19
N LEU A 768 -26.41 -40.85 -27.02
CA LEU A 768 -27.45 -39.92 -26.58
C LEU A 768 -28.55 -40.66 -25.76
N LEU A 769 -28.97 -41.81 -26.21
CA LEU A 769 -29.97 -42.65 -25.53
C LEU A 769 -29.46 -43.27 -24.21
N LEU A 770 -28.18 -43.60 -24.14
CA LEU A 770 -27.57 -44.18 -22.95
C LEU A 770 -27.14 -43.15 -21.93
N GLY A 771 -27.21 -41.86 -22.26
CA GLY A 771 -26.78 -40.80 -21.38
C GLY A 771 -25.25 -40.77 -21.10
N HIS A 772 -24.46 -41.47 -21.93
CA HIS A 772 -23.01 -41.48 -21.82
C HIS A 772 -22.40 -40.29 -22.54
N GLY A 773 -21.58 -39.55 -21.84
CA GLY A 773 -20.76 -38.53 -22.43
C GLY A 773 -19.78 -39.12 -23.45
N ILE A 774 -19.55 -38.40 -24.51
CA ILE A 774 -18.51 -38.73 -25.47
C ILE A 774 -17.24 -38.04 -24.97
N SER A 775 -16.28 -38.77 -24.47
CA SER A 775 -14.95 -38.29 -24.14
C SER A 775 -14.13 -38.05 -25.42
#